data_b621d0d238b032c3b516c9e3bae9032b
#
_entry.id   b621d0d238b032c3b516c9e3bae9032b
#
_cell.length_a   1.000
_cell.length_b   1.000
_cell.length_c   1.000
_cell.angle_alpha   90.00
_cell.angle_beta   90.00
_cell.angle_gamma   90.00
#
_symmetry.space_group_name_H-M   'P 1'
#
loop_
_entity.id
_entity.type
_entity.pdbx_description
1 polymer ?
#
loop_
_entity_poly.entity_id
_entity_poly.type
_entity_poly.pdbx_seq_one_letter_code
_entity_poly.pdbx_strand_id
1 'polypeptide(L)'
;MSAHEPAEAPAGDPVTGADPATPGEASAPPRRRRRSARRRVLIGVAALLVVALVAGAAFVVVTVRRPLPQASGEISVPGLGSEVTVLRDAQGVPQIYADTPEDLFRAQGYVQAQDRFFEMDYRRHVTSGRLAELVGDNPDAIAADTVTRTFGWRQVAEEEWDVVSPETKAYLQAYAEGVNAYLEDRSPSEIALEYTVLGLQVDVAEPEPWDPVDSLAWLKAMAWDLRGNYDDELDRALAYGTLQDTARVAELFPAYPSELNAPILDPGELENPQQVALDLGPQARAEYGSDHLQAALEAADRALGAVPVLIGRGEGTGSNSWVVSGEHTASGKPILANDPHLALGAPGIWAQVGLHCNEVSPACGFDVAGFSFAGFPGVVIGHNAQLAWGLTNMGADVTDFFVERVRDDTYLRGDEWVPLETRTETLRVAGGDDIEIEVRSTLHGPIVSEAIPATEAAVDTPALDTRLGEYAVALQWTALEPGRTADAVFAFNLAQDAEDMQAAAALFEVPAQNIVFATADGHIGYQAPGKVPVRQAVPDAEVPSDGTWPRDGSDERYDWQGYVPSEEMPRVVDPAEGFIVAANQAVLPDGVAPFLTTDWDYGYRSQRIRQLLEAEIAAGRTVDVDTMNEVQVDDRSPYAEVLVPSLLEQEIDDDFAAEGQQLLADWDYRTDTDSAAAAYFAAVWRNLLQLTFWDDLPESARPSGGSRWLAVVQNLLENPTDPFWDDRQTVSVVETRDEVLTQALVSARLDLTVEQSKQPSDWAWGKIHVLALEHPVLGGESIPGPVRDFVNPNPVGMPGGSSIVNATAWDAASGSFDVTAGPSMRMVVDLGDLDRSTWVTVTGTSGHPASKHYADQLSTWARGETYAWPFSTEAVAEASKDELTLVP
;
A
#
# COMPACT_ATOMS: atom_id res chain seq x y z
N MET A 1 -4.77 -23.14 44.90
CA MET A 1 -4.67 -23.40 46.35
C MET A 1 -6.02 -23.77 46.84
N SER A 2 -6.10 -25.06 47.25
CA SER A 2 -6.81 -25.70 48.36
C SER A 2 -8.33 -25.70 48.28
N ALA A 3 -8.98 -26.73 47.87
CA ALA A 3 -9.15 -28.06 48.46
C ALA A 3 -9.82 -28.05 49.83
N HIS A 4 -11.05 -28.53 49.91
CA HIS A 4 -11.39 -29.55 50.88
C HIS A 4 -12.84 -30.12 50.71
N GLU A 5 -12.94 -31.35 50.38
CA GLU A 5 -13.90 -32.36 50.82
C GLU A 5 -13.37 -33.00 52.11
N PRO A 6 -14.03 -33.98 52.83
CA PRO A 6 -15.36 -34.52 52.86
C PRO A 6 -15.88 -34.86 54.29
N ALA A 7 -16.93 -35.64 54.43
CA ALA A 7 -17.17 -36.79 55.39
C ALA A 7 -18.62 -36.86 55.78
N GLU A 8 -19.33 -37.87 55.39
CA GLU A 8 -19.60 -39.20 56.01
C GLU A 8 -20.76 -39.23 57.02
N ALA A 9 -21.58 -40.24 56.72
CA ALA A 9 -22.75 -40.70 57.46
C ALA A 9 -22.43 -41.28 58.85
N PRO A 10 -23.40 -41.66 59.76
CA PRO A 10 -23.81 -43.05 59.64
C PRO A 10 -25.29 -43.36 59.94
N ALA A 11 -25.61 -44.64 59.68
CA ALA A 11 -26.79 -45.43 59.84
C ALA A 11 -27.42 -45.62 61.22
N GLY A 12 -28.60 -46.18 61.25
CA GLY A 12 -29.22 -46.78 62.40
C GLY A 12 -30.70 -47.11 62.22
N ASP A 13 -30.97 -48.38 61.89
CA ASP A 13 -32.22 -49.13 62.09
C ASP A 13 -32.39 -49.56 63.56
N PRO A 14 -33.45 -50.26 63.94
CA PRO A 14 -34.75 -50.63 63.42
C PRO A 14 -35.93 -50.71 64.45
N VAL A 15 -37.03 -51.25 64.02
CA VAL A 15 -37.93 -52.19 64.75
C VAL A 15 -39.39 -51.80 65.08
N THR A 16 -40.25 -52.55 64.43
CA THR A 16 -41.50 -53.20 64.75
C THR A 16 -42.77 -52.49 65.24
N GLY A 17 -43.84 -52.99 64.66
CA GLY A 17 -45.09 -53.31 65.38
C GLY A 17 -46.42 -53.08 64.70
N ALA A 18 -46.94 -54.21 64.16
CA ALA A 18 -48.33 -54.63 64.10
C ALA A 18 -49.50 -53.78 63.65
N ASP A 19 -50.17 -54.37 62.58
CA ASP A 19 -51.53 -54.26 62.18
C ASP A 19 -52.62 -54.44 63.34
N PRO A 20 -53.92 -54.11 63.17
CA PRO A 20 -54.79 -54.43 61.97
C PRO A 20 -56.03 -53.52 61.73
N ALA A 21 -56.64 -53.85 60.63
CA ALA A 21 -58.10 -53.78 60.31
C ALA A 21 -58.69 -52.65 59.55
N THR A 22 -59.07 -53.02 58.34
CA THR A 22 -60.05 -52.42 57.32
C THR A 22 -61.40 -52.11 57.94
N PRO A 23 -62.37 -51.39 57.30
CA PRO A 23 -62.65 -51.30 55.84
C PRO A 23 -63.19 -49.93 55.35
N GLY A 24 -63.38 -49.80 54.08
CA GLY A 24 -64.35 -48.83 53.52
C GLY A 24 -63.96 -48.07 52.27
N GLU A 25 -64.55 -48.56 51.14
CA GLU A 25 -64.49 -48.01 49.82
C GLU A 25 -64.74 -46.51 49.66
N ALA A 26 -63.96 -45.90 48.73
CA ALA A 26 -64.52 -45.01 47.70
C ALA A 26 -63.48 -44.75 46.60
N SER A 27 -63.75 -45.29 45.43
CA SER A 27 -62.99 -45.09 44.19
C SER A 27 -63.06 -43.63 43.68
N ALA A 28 -61.91 -42.97 43.58
CA ALA A 28 -61.82 -41.71 42.84
C ALA A 28 -61.12 -41.95 41.47
N PRO A 29 -61.56 -41.26 40.39
CA PRO A 29 -61.12 -41.54 39.03
C PRO A 29 -59.68 -41.05 38.80
N PRO A 30 -58.89 -41.63 37.85
CA PRO A 30 -57.46 -41.32 37.66
C PRO A 30 -57.28 -39.91 37.11
N ARG A 31 -56.53 -39.10 37.79
CA ARG A 31 -56.03 -37.81 37.33
C ARG A 31 -55.13 -38.05 36.11
N ARG A 32 -55.69 -37.80 34.92
CA ARG A 32 -54.87 -37.72 33.63
C ARG A 32 -53.75 -36.74 33.76
N ARG A 33 -52.54 -37.24 33.58
CA ARG A 33 -51.30 -36.50 33.57
C ARG A 33 -51.32 -35.39 32.53
N ARG A 34 -51.53 -34.12 32.90
CA ARG A 34 -51.34 -32.93 32.08
C ARG A 34 -49.83 -32.70 31.66
N ARG A 35 -48.95 -33.60 32.05
CA ARG A 35 -47.48 -33.52 31.67
C ARG A 35 -47.22 -33.87 30.20
N SER A 36 -48.09 -34.56 29.49
CA SER A 36 -47.85 -35.00 28.09
C SER A 36 -48.01 -33.87 27.05
N ALA A 37 -48.91 -32.93 27.29
CA ALA A 37 -49.20 -31.85 26.34
C ALA A 37 -48.05 -30.82 26.36
N ARG A 38 -47.56 -30.38 27.55
CA ARG A 38 -46.40 -29.47 27.67
C ARG A 38 -45.13 -30.07 27.11
N ARG A 39 -44.89 -31.38 27.30
CA ARG A 39 -43.75 -32.10 26.73
C ARG A 39 -43.84 -32.19 25.20
N ARG A 40 -45.03 -32.40 24.64
CA ARG A 40 -45.23 -32.38 23.17
C ARG A 40 -45.05 -30.98 22.57
N VAL A 41 -45.51 -29.94 23.26
CA VAL A 41 -45.32 -28.55 22.86
C VAL A 41 -43.80 -28.19 22.92
N LEU A 42 -43.11 -28.57 24.01
CA LEU A 42 -41.65 -28.34 24.12
C LEU A 42 -40.87 -29.12 23.06
N ILE A 43 -41.22 -30.36 22.76
CA ILE A 43 -40.63 -31.14 21.68
C ILE A 43 -40.92 -30.49 20.31
N GLY A 44 -42.16 -29.99 20.11
CA GLY A 44 -42.54 -29.29 18.88
C GLY A 44 -41.74 -27.97 18.71
N VAL A 45 -41.58 -27.17 19.78
CA VAL A 45 -40.79 -25.95 19.76
C VAL A 45 -39.31 -26.27 19.53
N ALA A 46 -38.74 -27.29 20.20
CA ALA A 46 -37.38 -27.73 19.97
C ALA A 46 -37.16 -28.22 18.53
N ALA A 47 -38.09 -28.98 17.98
CA ALA A 47 -38.02 -29.42 16.59
C ALA A 47 -38.14 -28.26 15.62
N LEU A 48 -38.99 -27.27 15.88
CA LEU A 48 -39.09 -26.04 15.07
C LEU A 48 -37.79 -25.22 15.13
N LEU A 49 -37.17 -25.09 16.32
CA LEU A 49 -35.87 -24.43 16.48
C LEU A 49 -34.76 -25.17 15.74
N VAL A 50 -34.74 -26.51 15.81
CA VAL A 50 -33.78 -27.31 15.04
C VAL A 50 -33.98 -27.12 13.54
N VAL A 51 -35.20 -27.13 13.06
CA VAL A 51 -35.53 -26.88 11.64
C VAL A 51 -35.13 -25.47 11.25
N ALA A 52 -35.39 -24.46 12.08
CA ALA A 52 -34.96 -23.08 11.84
C ALA A 52 -33.44 -22.94 11.82
N LEU A 53 -32.74 -23.62 12.74
CA LEU A 53 -31.26 -23.62 12.75
C LEU A 53 -30.68 -24.34 11.51
N VAL A 54 -31.27 -25.47 11.11
CA VAL A 54 -30.83 -26.18 9.89
C VAL A 54 -31.13 -25.34 8.64
N ALA A 55 -32.28 -24.70 8.57
CA ALA A 55 -32.62 -23.81 7.47
C ALA A 55 -31.73 -22.58 7.43
N GLY A 56 -31.43 -21.98 8.60
CA GLY A 56 -30.48 -20.90 8.72
C GLY A 56 -29.06 -21.30 8.30
N ALA A 57 -28.57 -22.44 8.77
CA ALA A 57 -27.26 -22.96 8.35
C ALA A 57 -27.21 -23.27 6.85
N ALA A 58 -28.26 -23.86 6.29
CA ALA A 58 -28.35 -24.11 4.85
C ALA A 58 -28.38 -22.80 4.06
N PHE A 59 -29.11 -21.80 4.54
CA PHE A 59 -29.15 -20.48 3.93
C PHE A 59 -27.75 -19.85 3.91
N VAL A 60 -27.04 -19.85 5.05
CA VAL A 60 -25.65 -19.33 5.14
C VAL A 60 -24.72 -20.08 4.17
N VAL A 61 -24.76 -21.42 4.15
CA VAL A 61 -23.91 -22.20 3.24
C VAL A 61 -24.22 -21.90 1.76
N VAL A 62 -25.49 -21.74 1.39
CA VAL A 62 -25.88 -21.39 0.02
C VAL A 62 -25.39 -19.98 -0.32
N THR A 63 -25.63 -18.99 0.56
CA THR A 63 -25.23 -17.60 0.36
C THR A 63 -23.71 -17.46 0.20
N VAL A 64 -22.93 -18.13 1.06
CA VAL A 64 -21.46 -18.08 1.00
C VAL A 64 -20.90 -18.81 -0.23
N ARG A 65 -21.57 -19.89 -0.69
CA ARG A 65 -21.04 -20.66 -1.84
C ARG A 65 -21.50 -20.17 -3.21
N ARG A 66 -22.53 -19.35 -3.25
CA ARG A 66 -23.17 -18.92 -4.50
C ARG A 66 -22.23 -18.07 -5.38
N PRO A 67 -21.44 -17.12 -4.85
CA PRO A 67 -20.52 -16.31 -5.64
C PRO A 67 -19.15 -16.96 -5.86
N LEU A 68 -18.92 -18.22 -5.44
CA LEU A 68 -17.64 -18.89 -5.71
C LEU A 68 -17.40 -19.08 -7.20
N PRO A 69 -16.17 -18.83 -7.70
CA PRO A 69 -15.84 -18.97 -9.11
C PRO A 69 -15.96 -20.40 -9.62
N GLN A 70 -16.37 -20.54 -10.88
CA GLN A 70 -16.30 -21.81 -11.59
C GLN A 70 -14.92 -21.92 -12.25
N ALA A 71 -14.07 -22.82 -11.77
CA ALA A 71 -12.70 -23.00 -12.24
C ALA A 71 -12.54 -24.12 -13.29
N SER A 72 -13.59 -24.93 -13.56
CA SER A 72 -13.51 -26.08 -14.48
C SER A 72 -14.79 -26.23 -15.28
N GLY A 73 -14.66 -26.87 -16.47
CA GLY A 73 -15.78 -27.17 -17.37
C GLY A 73 -15.92 -26.16 -18.49
N GLU A 74 -17.13 -25.86 -18.92
CA GLU A 74 -17.43 -24.99 -20.07
C GLU A 74 -18.38 -23.86 -19.65
N ILE A 75 -18.11 -22.64 -20.11
CA ILE A 75 -18.95 -21.44 -19.87
C ILE A 75 -19.11 -20.71 -21.21
N SER A 76 -20.34 -20.32 -21.56
CA SER A 76 -20.57 -19.41 -22.68
C SER A 76 -20.29 -17.96 -22.27
N VAL A 77 -19.41 -17.30 -23.01
CA VAL A 77 -19.08 -15.88 -22.84
C VAL A 77 -19.42 -15.15 -24.14
N PRO A 78 -20.50 -14.38 -24.16
CA PRO A 78 -20.93 -13.65 -25.34
C PRO A 78 -19.82 -12.73 -25.89
N GLY A 79 -19.67 -12.70 -27.20
CA GLY A 79 -18.73 -11.83 -27.89
C GLY A 79 -17.34 -12.42 -28.13
N LEU A 80 -17.03 -13.62 -27.64
CA LEU A 80 -15.83 -14.35 -28.04
C LEU A 80 -15.92 -14.72 -29.55
N GLY A 81 -14.81 -14.58 -30.26
CA GLY A 81 -14.67 -14.97 -31.64
C GLY A 81 -14.32 -16.45 -31.78
N SER A 82 -13.59 -17.02 -30.84
CA SER A 82 -13.20 -18.42 -30.77
C SER A 82 -13.20 -18.92 -29.30
N GLU A 83 -12.96 -20.23 -29.15
CA GLU A 83 -12.82 -20.88 -27.87
C GLU A 83 -11.55 -20.37 -27.14
N VAL A 84 -11.63 -20.09 -25.83
CA VAL A 84 -10.52 -19.68 -25.00
C VAL A 84 -10.32 -20.69 -23.88
N THR A 85 -9.10 -21.14 -23.66
CA THR A 85 -8.72 -22.06 -22.59
C THR A 85 -8.12 -21.30 -21.42
N VAL A 86 -8.62 -21.57 -20.19
CA VAL A 86 -8.07 -21.04 -18.94
C VAL A 86 -7.59 -22.21 -18.09
N LEU A 87 -6.28 -22.32 -17.93
CA LEU A 87 -5.64 -23.30 -17.05
C LEU A 87 -5.31 -22.65 -15.73
N ARG A 88 -5.57 -23.35 -14.61
CA ARG A 88 -5.20 -22.85 -13.27
C ARG A 88 -4.29 -23.85 -12.56
N ASP A 89 -3.24 -23.35 -11.92
CA ASP A 89 -2.32 -24.14 -11.11
C ASP A 89 -2.87 -24.48 -9.72
N ALA A 90 -2.00 -24.95 -8.83
CA ALA A 90 -2.36 -25.30 -7.45
C ALA A 90 -2.70 -24.07 -6.58
N GLN A 91 -2.21 -22.89 -6.91
CA GLN A 91 -2.47 -21.59 -6.30
C GLN A 91 -3.66 -20.86 -6.93
N GLY A 92 -4.25 -21.46 -7.98
CA GLY A 92 -5.39 -20.90 -8.70
C GLY A 92 -5.03 -19.81 -9.72
N VAL A 93 -3.76 -19.61 -10.02
CA VAL A 93 -3.30 -18.61 -11.00
C VAL A 93 -3.79 -18.97 -12.40
N PRO A 94 -4.52 -18.08 -13.09
CA PRO A 94 -5.03 -18.34 -14.42
C PRO A 94 -3.96 -18.11 -15.50
N GLN A 95 -3.85 -19.06 -16.42
CA GLN A 95 -3.10 -18.98 -17.67
C GLN A 95 -4.12 -19.03 -18.81
N ILE A 96 -4.27 -17.95 -19.57
CA ILE A 96 -5.34 -17.73 -20.56
C ILE A 96 -4.75 -17.87 -21.95
N TYR A 97 -5.34 -18.76 -22.77
CA TYR A 97 -4.89 -19.06 -24.15
C TYR A 97 -5.99 -18.69 -25.14
N ALA A 98 -5.71 -17.78 -26.08
CA ALA A 98 -6.67 -17.30 -27.07
C ALA A 98 -6.02 -17.15 -28.48
N ASP A 99 -6.85 -17.03 -29.53
CA ASP A 99 -6.38 -16.82 -30.91
C ASP A 99 -6.20 -15.35 -31.29
N THR A 100 -6.84 -14.43 -30.53
CA THR A 100 -6.82 -12.99 -30.80
C THR A 100 -6.62 -12.18 -29.52
N PRO A 101 -6.04 -10.97 -29.58
CA PRO A 101 -5.92 -10.09 -28.43
C PRO A 101 -7.27 -9.74 -27.80
N GLU A 102 -8.30 -9.53 -28.63
CA GLU A 102 -9.64 -9.18 -28.16
C GLU A 102 -10.25 -10.32 -27.34
N ASP A 103 -10.13 -11.58 -27.79
CA ASP A 103 -10.60 -12.74 -27.02
C ASP A 103 -9.77 -12.93 -25.74
N LEU A 104 -8.46 -12.67 -25.81
CA LEU A 104 -7.54 -12.76 -24.67
C LEU A 104 -7.95 -11.79 -23.54
N PHE A 105 -8.13 -10.51 -23.87
CA PHE A 105 -8.51 -9.50 -22.88
C PHE A 105 -9.96 -9.63 -22.43
N ARG A 106 -10.89 -10.06 -23.30
CA ARG A 106 -12.26 -10.41 -22.91
C ARG A 106 -12.27 -11.54 -21.88
N ALA A 107 -11.47 -12.58 -22.11
CA ALA A 107 -11.34 -13.68 -21.16
C ALA A 107 -10.68 -13.22 -19.84
N GLN A 108 -9.65 -12.36 -19.88
CA GLN A 108 -9.05 -11.77 -18.68
C GLN A 108 -10.09 -11.01 -17.88
N GLY A 109 -10.91 -10.15 -18.51
CA GLY A 109 -11.98 -9.41 -17.85
C GLY A 109 -13.01 -10.32 -17.17
N TYR A 110 -13.45 -11.38 -17.87
CA TYR A 110 -14.37 -12.37 -17.32
C TYR A 110 -13.78 -13.09 -16.10
N VAL A 111 -12.51 -13.55 -16.20
CA VAL A 111 -11.81 -14.30 -15.15
C VAL A 111 -11.56 -13.43 -13.93
N GLN A 112 -11.11 -12.19 -14.12
CA GLN A 112 -10.87 -11.27 -13.00
C GLN A 112 -12.19 -10.87 -12.31
N ALA A 113 -13.25 -10.62 -13.06
CA ALA A 113 -14.56 -10.36 -12.48
C ALA A 113 -15.08 -11.56 -11.67
N GLN A 114 -14.90 -12.78 -12.18
CA GLN A 114 -15.27 -13.99 -11.45
C GLN A 114 -14.52 -14.15 -10.12
N ASP A 115 -13.24 -13.77 -10.08
CA ASP A 115 -12.39 -13.94 -8.92
C ASP A 115 -12.43 -12.75 -7.94
N ARG A 116 -12.60 -11.50 -8.43
CA ARG A 116 -12.28 -10.26 -7.71
C ARG A 116 -13.28 -9.10 -7.93
N PHE A 117 -14.52 -9.33 -8.41
CA PHE A 117 -15.39 -8.23 -8.84
C PHE A 117 -15.71 -7.21 -7.75
N PHE A 118 -15.96 -7.64 -6.49
CA PHE A 118 -16.25 -6.68 -5.42
C PHE A 118 -15.10 -5.68 -5.21
N GLU A 119 -13.86 -6.15 -5.28
CA GLU A 119 -12.68 -5.29 -5.20
C GLU A 119 -12.61 -4.30 -6.38
N MET A 120 -12.90 -4.78 -7.61
CA MET A 120 -13.00 -3.93 -8.79
C MET A 120 -14.06 -2.84 -8.60
N ASP A 121 -15.24 -3.20 -8.14
CA ASP A 121 -16.34 -2.28 -7.92
C ASP A 121 -16.09 -1.29 -6.77
N TYR A 122 -15.47 -1.75 -5.67
CA TYR A 122 -15.02 -0.89 -4.58
C TYR A 122 -14.03 0.18 -5.09
N ARG A 123 -13.01 -0.23 -5.84
CA ARG A 123 -12.03 0.68 -6.43
C ARG A 123 -12.66 1.66 -7.41
N ARG A 124 -13.58 1.21 -8.24
CA ARG A 124 -14.35 2.08 -9.14
C ARG A 124 -15.13 3.15 -8.37
N HIS A 125 -15.75 2.78 -7.25
CA HIS A 125 -16.46 3.74 -6.40
C HIS A 125 -15.51 4.75 -5.78
N VAL A 126 -14.35 4.32 -5.26
CA VAL A 126 -13.33 5.23 -4.72
C VAL A 126 -12.82 6.18 -5.80
N THR A 127 -12.38 5.66 -6.95
CA THR A 127 -11.78 6.48 -8.03
C THR A 127 -12.76 7.44 -8.71
N SER A 128 -14.06 7.19 -8.56
CA SER A 128 -15.11 8.05 -9.08
C SER A 128 -15.73 8.98 -8.03
N GLY A 129 -15.27 8.92 -6.76
CA GLY A 129 -15.88 9.70 -5.66
C GLY A 129 -17.33 9.31 -5.43
N ARG A 130 -17.61 8.01 -5.31
CA ARG A 130 -18.95 7.41 -5.20
C ARG A 130 -19.04 6.36 -4.07
N LEU A 131 -18.09 6.39 -3.14
CA LEU A 131 -18.03 5.38 -2.07
C LEU A 131 -19.27 5.40 -1.17
N ALA A 132 -19.88 6.57 -0.92
CA ALA A 132 -21.12 6.71 -0.17
C ALA A 132 -22.34 6.06 -0.87
N GLU A 133 -22.31 5.84 -2.18
CA GLU A 133 -23.31 5.04 -2.89
C GLU A 133 -23.24 3.55 -2.50
N LEU A 134 -22.05 3.07 -2.12
CA LEU A 134 -21.83 1.66 -1.76
C LEU A 134 -22.01 1.41 -0.25
N VAL A 135 -21.52 2.31 0.61
CA VAL A 135 -21.47 2.09 2.07
C VAL A 135 -22.50 2.93 2.86
N GLY A 136 -23.24 3.83 2.21
CA GLY A 136 -24.27 4.67 2.82
C GLY A 136 -23.76 5.96 3.47
N ASP A 137 -24.57 6.47 4.41
CA ASP A 137 -24.30 7.71 5.16
C ASP A 137 -23.15 7.48 6.17
N ASN A 138 -21.94 7.41 5.63
CA ASN A 138 -20.68 7.27 6.38
C ASN A 138 -19.85 8.55 6.19
N PRO A 139 -19.52 9.28 7.28
CA PRO A 139 -18.78 10.54 7.18
C PRO A 139 -17.42 10.41 6.48
N ASP A 140 -16.70 9.31 6.71
CA ASP A 140 -15.38 9.08 6.09
C ASP A 140 -15.52 8.82 4.58
N ALA A 141 -16.55 8.08 4.17
CA ALA A 141 -16.85 7.85 2.76
C ALA A 141 -17.27 9.15 2.04
N ILE A 142 -18.09 9.98 2.70
CA ILE A 142 -18.50 11.27 2.16
C ILE A 142 -17.31 12.23 2.03
N ALA A 143 -16.40 12.23 3.01
CA ALA A 143 -15.17 13.02 2.94
C ALA A 143 -14.26 12.54 1.81
N ALA A 144 -14.05 11.23 1.68
CA ALA A 144 -13.32 10.61 0.57
C ALA A 144 -13.89 10.98 -0.80
N ASP A 145 -15.23 10.85 -0.96
CA ASP A 145 -15.92 11.21 -2.20
C ASP A 145 -15.76 12.68 -2.52
N THR A 146 -15.87 13.57 -1.51
CA THR A 146 -15.70 15.01 -1.67
C THR A 146 -14.32 15.35 -2.21
N VAL A 147 -13.26 14.77 -1.65
CA VAL A 147 -11.88 15.04 -2.09
C VAL A 147 -11.62 14.45 -3.48
N THR A 148 -12.05 13.20 -3.73
CA THR A 148 -11.89 12.57 -5.05
C THR A 148 -12.63 13.35 -6.15
N ARG A 149 -13.84 13.87 -5.86
CA ARG A 149 -14.57 14.75 -6.76
C ARG A 149 -13.88 16.10 -6.92
N THR A 150 -13.26 16.61 -5.87
CA THR A 150 -12.47 17.85 -5.94
C THR A 150 -11.30 17.68 -6.90
N PHE A 151 -10.58 16.58 -6.85
CA PHE A 151 -9.51 16.25 -7.82
C PHE A 151 -10.04 16.06 -9.24
N GLY A 152 -11.19 15.42 -9.40
CA GLY A 152 -11.79 15.16 -10.73
C GLY A 152 -11.15 13.97 -11.44
N TRP A 153 -10.65 12.94 -10.73
CA TRP A 153 -9.98 11.78 -11.34
C TRP A 153 -10.76 11.11 -12.46
N ARG A 154 -12.07 10.93 -12.28
CA ARG A 154 -12.96 10.36 -13.32
C ARG A 154 -12.99 11.21 -14.59
N GLN A 155 -13.02 12.52 -14.45
CA GLN A 155 -13.04 13.47 -15.58
C GLN A 155 -11.74 13.39 -16.38
N VAL A 156 -10.59 13.35 -15.67
CA VAL A 156 -9.28 13.19 -16.33
C VAL A 156 -9.18 11.82 -17.03
N ALA A 157 -9.69 10.75 -16.43
CA ALA A 157 -9.72 9.44 -17.07
C ALA A 157 -10.61 9.38 -18.32
N GLU A 158 -11.71 10.16 -18.36
CA GLU A 158 -12.54 10.36 -19.56
C GLU A 158 -11.78 11.10 -20.66
N GLU A 159 -10.96 12.09 -20.31
CA GLU A 159 -10.06 12.78 -21.25
C GLU A 159 -8.92 11.86 -21.73
N GLU A 160 -8.38 11.00 -20.86
CA GLU A 160 -7.38 10.00 -21.26
C GLU A 160 -7.91 9.01 -22.30
N TRP A 161 -9.19 8.65 -22.20
CA TRP A 161 -9.83 7.83 -23.24
C TRP A 161 -9.68 8.43 -24.64
N ASP A 162 -9.64 9.76 -24.76
CA ASP A 162 -9.48 10.42 -26.07
C ASP A 162 -8.05 10.36 -26.61
N VAL A 163 -7.03 10.29 -25.73
CA VAL A 163 -5.61 10.37 -26.11
C VAL A 163 -4.90 9.01 -26.22
N VAL A 164 -5.37 7.94 -25.58
CA VAL A 164 -4.80 6.61 -25.71
C VAL A 164 -4.99 6.05 -27.12
N SER A 165 -4.11 5.13 -27.52
CA SER A 165 -4.08 4.54 -28.87
C SER A 165 -5.37 3.78 -29.22
N PRO A 166 -5.69 3.62 -30.51
CA PRO A 166 -6.81 2.78 -30.92
C PRO A 166 -6.70 1.33 -30.47
N GLU A 167 -5.47 0.78 -30.39
CA GLU A 167 -5.18 -0.58 -29.94
C GLU A 167 -5.50 -0.70 -28.44
N THR A 168 -5.02 0.22 -27.62
CA THR A 168 -5.33 0.28 -26.18
C THR A 168 -6.83 0.40 -25.94
N LYS A 169 -7.54 1.25 -26.72
CA LYS A 169 -9.01 1.33 -26.65
C LYS A 169 -9.67 -0.01 -26.94
N ALA A 170 -9.19 -0.75 -27.95
CA ALA A 170 -9.74 -2.06 -28.29
C ALA A 170 -9.53 -3.08 -27.14
N TYR A 171 -8.36 -3.08 -26.50
CA TYR A 171 -8.05 -3.98 -25.39
C TYR A 171 -8.87 -3.65 -24.13
N LEU A 172 -8.96 -2.38 -23.77
CA LEU A 172 -9.79 -1.92 -22.66
C LEU A 172 -11.28 -2.21 -22.89
N GLN A 173 -11.77 -2.03 -24.12
CA GLN A 173 -13.15 -2.35 -24.50
C GLN A 173 -13.42 -3.86 -24.42
N ALA A 174 -12.52 -4.70 -24.93
CA ALA A 174 -12.66 -6.15 -24.87
C ALA A 174 -12.68 -6.66 -23.42
N TYR A 175 -11.80 -6.09 -22.58
CA TYR A 175 -11.77 -6.39 -21.15
C TYR A 175 -13.10 -6.02 -20.46
N ALA A 176 -13.59 -4.80 -20.69
CA ALA A 176 -14.88 -4.34 -20.14
C ALA A 176 -16.05 -5.25 -20.58
N GLU A 177 -16.06 -5.68 -21.85
CA GLU A 177 -17.06 -6.63 -22.36
C GLU A 177 -16.97 -7.99 -21.66
N GLY A 178 -15.77 -8.45 -21.32
CA GLY A 178 -15.56 -9.66 -20.52
C GLY A 178 -16.11 -9.55 -19.10
N VAL A 179 -15.81 -8.44 -18.41
CA VAL A 179 -16.37 -8.12 -17.09
C VAL A 179 -17.89 -8.10 -17.16
N ASN A 180 -18.47 -7.44 -18.15
CA ASN A 180 -19.91 -7.31 -18.33
C ASN A 180 -20.58 -8.64 -18.64
N ALA A 181 -19.92 -9.52 -19.40
CA ALA A 181 -20.41 -10.88 -19.63
C ALA A 181 -20.47 -11.71 -18.33
N TYR A 182 -19.60 -11.45 -17.36
CA TYR A 182 -19.73 -12.06 -16.03
C TYR A 182 -20.91 -11.48 -15.24
N LEU A 183 -21.19 -10.17 -15.34
CA LEU A 183 -22.28 -9.51 -14.62
C LEU A 183 -23.67 -9.85 -15.18
N GLU A 184 -23.75 -10.19 -16.48
CA GLU A 184 -25.01 -10.46 -17.16
C GLU A 184 -25.81 -11.57 -16.45
N ASP A 185 -27.10 -11.31 -16.22
CA ASP A 185 -28.03 -12.23 -15.57
C ASP A 185 -27.68 -12.66 -14.12
N ARG A 186 -26.75 -11.98 -13.43
CA ARG A 186 -26.38 -12.22 -12.03
C ARG A 186 -26.93 -11.13 -11.10
N SER A 187 -27.56 -11.58 -10.02
CA SER A 187 -27.92 -10.68 -8.91
C SER A 187 -26.67 -10.33 -8.08
N PRO A 188 -26.66 -9.21 -7.33
CA PRO A 188 -25.53 -8.83 -6.47
C PRO A 188 -25.05 -9.96 -5.57
N SER A 189 -25.98 -10.75 -5.00
CA SER A 189 -25.63 -11.90 -4.13
C SER A 189 -25.05 -13.12 -4.87
N GLU A 190 -25.07 -13.14 -6.20
CA GLU A 190 -24.41 -14.13 -7.07
C GLU A 190 -23.06 -13.66 -7.56
N ILE A 191 -22.80 -12.36 -7.46
CA ILE A 191 -21.56 -11.73 -7.86
C ILE A 191 -20.56 -11.77 -6.71
N ALA A 192 -20.94 -11.24 -5.53
CA ALA A 192 -20.06 -11.20 -4.38
C ALA A 192 -20.83 -11.30 -3.05
N LEU A 193 -20.18 -11.89 -2.04
CA LEU A 193 -20.75 -12.04 -0.69
C LEU A 193 -20.97 -10.70 0.00
N GLU A 194 -20.08 -9.76 -0.24
CA GLU A 194 -20.03 -8.42 0.34
C GLU A 194 -21.34 -7.66 0.09
N TYR A 195 -21.91 -7.75 -1.09
CA TYR A 195 -23.22 -7.13 -1.40
C TYR A 195 -24.35 -7.70 -0.53
N THR A 196 -24.28 -9.00 -0.19
CA THR A 196 -25.27 -9.59 0.73
C THR A 196 -25.13 -9.05 2.14
N VAL A 197 -23.90 -8.82 2.61
CA VAL A 197 -23.64 -8.28 3.95
C VAL A 197 -23.98 -6.80 4.01
N LEU A 198 -23.54 -6.02 3.04
CA LEU A 198 -23.86 -4.58 2.91
C LEU A 198 -25.37 -4.36 2.80
N GLY A 199 -26.08 -5.20 2.05
CA GLY A 199 -27.53 -5.15 1.88
C GLY A 199 -28.34 -5.37 3.18
N LEU A 200 -27.70 -5.73 4.30
CA LEU A 200 -28.33 -5.74 5.63
C LEU A 200 -28.38 -4.33 6.27
N GLN A 201 -27.58 -3.39 5.78
CA GLN A 201 -27.43 -2.04 6.34
C GLN A 201 -27.86 -0.95 5.36
N VAL A 202 -27.57 -1.11 4.09
CA VAL A 202 -27.87 -0.16 3.01
C VAL A 202 -28.66 -0.85 1.90
N ASP A 203 -29.42 -0.08 1.13
CA ASP A 203 -30.07 -0.56 -0.09
C ASP A 203 -29.03 -0.57 -1.21
N VAL A 204 -28.34 -1.70 -1.35
CA VAL A 204 -27.26 -1.87 -2.33
C VAL A 204 -27.86 -1.94 -3.73
N ALA A 205 -27.46 -1.02 -4.60
CA ALA A 205 -27.83 -1.04 -6.02
C ALA A 205 -27.24 -2.27 -6.75
N GLU A 206 -27.83 -2.62 -7.89
CA GLU A 206 -27.19 -3.58 -8.79
C GLU A 206 -25.90 -2.96 -9.34
N PRO A 207 -24.76 -3.72 -9.36
CA PRO A 207 -23.53 -3.23 -9.95
C PRO A 207 -23.75 -2.74 -11.39
N GLU A 208 -23.25 -1.54 -11.68
CA GLU A 208 -23.30 -0.98 -13.01
C GLU A 208 -22.39 -1.76 -13.97
N PRO A 209 -22.65 -1.76 -15.28
CA PRO A 209 -21.71 -2.27 -16.26
C PRO A 209 -20.35 -1.61 -16.12
N TRP A 210 -19.28 -2.39 -16.31
CA TRP A 210 -17.92 -1.89 -16.34
C TRP A 210 -17.70 -1.05 -17.59
N ASP A 211 -17.17 0.15 -17.42
CA ASP A 211 -16.77 1.05 -18.50
C ASP A 211 -15.25 1.00 -18.69
N PRO A 212 -14.69 1.03 -19.90
CA PRO A 212 -13.24 1.11 -20.12
C PRO A 212 -12.54 2.22 -19.32
N VAL A 213 -13.23 3.34 -19.08
CA VAL A 213 -12.72 4.46 -18.29
C VAL A 213 -12.55 4.09 -16.81
N ASP A 214 -13.27 3.08 -16.29
CA ASP A 214 -13.06 2.59 -14.93
C ASP A 214 -11.64 2.03 -14.73
N SER A 215 -11.12 1.37 -15.78
CA SER A 215 -9.73 0.89 -15.79
C SER A 215 -8.70 2.02 -15.84
N LEU A 216 -8.98 3.10 -16.59
CA LEU A 216 -8.12 4.29 -16.64
C LEU A 216 -8.15 5.07 -15.31
N ALA A 217 -9.32 5.22 -14.70
CA ALA A 217 -9.48 5.90 -13.43
C ALA A 217 -8.67 5.21 -12.30
N TRP A 218 -8.49 3.89 -12.37
CA TRP A 218 -7.65 3.15 -11.44
C TRP A 218 -6.18 3.63 -11.46
N LEU A 219 -5.64 3.99 -12.64
CA LEU A 219 -4.30 4.54 -12.76
C LEU A 219 -4.12 5.87 -12.01
N LYS A 220 -5.20 6.67 -11.84
CA LYS A 220 -5.17 7.92 -11.05
C LYS A 220 -4.99 7.64 -9.56
N ALA A 221 -5.70 6.66 -9.02
CA ALA A 221 -5.52 6.24 -7.63
C ALA A 221 -4.11 5.69 -7.38
N MET A 222 -3.59 4.88 -8.30
CA MET A 222 -2.21 4.40 -8.22
C MET A 222 -1.20 5.55 -8.25
N ALA A 223 -1.39 6.51 -9.16
CA ALA A 223 -0.53 7.68 -9.24
C ALA A 223 -0.63 8.54 -7.97
N TRP A 224 -1.80 8.59 -7.33
CA TRP A 224 -1.99 9.29 -6.06
C TRP A 224 -1.20 8.65 -4.92
N ASP A 225 -1.31 7.35 -4.73
CA ASP A 225 -0.62 6.65 -3.64
C ASP A 225 0.91 6.53 -3.87
N LEU A 226 1.37 6.60 -5.13
CA LEU A 226 2.79 6.53 -5.51
C LEU A 226 3.38 7.89 -5.92
N ARG A 227 2.69 9.01 -5.65
CA ARG A 227 3.25 10.33 -5.88
C ARG A 227 4.45 10.59 -4.97
N GLY A 228 5.37 11.42 -5.46
CA GLY A 228 6.48 11.90 -4.65
C GLY A 228 6.10 13.11 -3.80
N ASN A 229 6.87 13.40 -2.81
CA ASN A 229 7.13 14.61 -2.02
C ASN A 229 5.99 15.45 -1.44
N TYR A 230 4.71 15.30 -1.81
CA TYR A 230 3.67 16.23 -1.32
C TYR A 230 3.52 16.21 0.22
N ASP A 231 3.68 15.06 0.87
CA ASP A 231 3.67 14.97 2.33
C ASP A 231 4.86 15.77 2.91
N ASP A 232 6.05 15.61 2.33
CA ASP A 232 7.26 16.32 2.77
C ASP A 232 7.18 17.83 2.53
N GLU A 233 6.53 18.28 1.45
CA GLU A 233 6.27 19.69 1.16
C GLU A 233 5.38 20.33 2.23
N LEU A 234 4.26 19.67 2.58
CA LEU A 234 3.37 20.14 3.66
C LEU A 234 4.04 20.02 5.04
N ASP A 235 4.74 18.93 5.31
CA ASP A 235 5.45 18.71 6.58
C ASP A 235 6.46 19.82 6.87
N ARG A 236 7.22 20.26 5.85
CA ARG A 236 8.13 21.42 5.99
C ARG A 236 7.38 22.69 6.39
N ALA A 237 6.27 22.97 5.70
CA ALA A 237 5.50 24.17 5.97
C ALA A 237 4.79 24.13 7.33
N LEU A 238 4.28 22.98 7.75
CA LEU A 238 3.65 22.77 9.06
C LEU A 238 4.69 22.77 10.20
N ALA A 239 5.84 22.11 10.01
CA ALA A 239 6.95 22.16 10.98
C ALA A 239 7.47 23.58 11.18
N TYR A 240 7.52 24.39 10.10
CA TYR A 240 7.87 25.80 10.21
C TYR A 240 6.89 26.59 11.09
N GLY A 241 5.60 26.23 11.07
CA GLY A 241 4.58 26.83 11.96
C GLY A 241 5.00 26.77 13.43
N THR A 242 5.62 25.68 13.86
CA THR A 242 6.08 25.46 15.25
C THR A 242 7.52 25.96 15.45
N LEU A 243 8.45 25.60 14.58
CA LEU A 243 9.89 25.89 14.74
C LEU A 243 10.25 27.34 14.44
N GLN A 244 9.53 28.02 13.54
CA GLN A 244 9.75 29.40 13.09
C GLN A 244 11.19 29.67 12.61
N ASP A 245 11.89 28.63 12.12
CA ASP A 245 13.26 28.66 11.67
C ASP A 245 13.48 27.65 10.52
N THR A 246 13.73 28.14 9.32
CA THR A 246 13.96 27.29 8.14
C THR A 246 15.21 26.44 8.24
N ALA A 247 16.24 26.88 8.96
CA ALA A 247 17.45 26.08 9.17
C ALA A 247 17.12 24.85 10.05
N ARG A 248 16.28 25.04 11.06
CA ARG A 248 15.80 23.94 11.93
C ARG A 248 14.89 22.98 11.15
N VAL A 249 14.02 23.50 10.27
CA VAL A 249 13.24 22.64 9.38
C VAL A 249 14.15 21.85 8.45
N ALA A 250 15.18 22.47 7.88
CA ALA A 250 16.12 21.79 7.00
C ALA A 250 16.92 20.65 7.67
N GLU A 251 17.13 20.71 8.99
CA GLU A 251 17.75 19.61 9.76
C GLU A 251 16.88 18.34 9.79
N LEU A 252 15.56 18.48 9.61
CA LEU A 252 14.60 17.36 9.52
C LEU A 252 14.52 16.72 8.12
N PHE A 253 15.13 17.37 7.11
CA PHE A 253 15.17 16.95 5.71
C PHE A 253 16.63 17.02 5.19
N PRO A 254 17.56 16.21 5.75
CA PRO A 254 18.95 16.23 5.36
C PRO A 254 19.14 15.83 3.90
N ALA A 255 20.21 16.28 3.26
CA ALA A 255 20.57 15.86 1.91
C ALA A 255 20.81 14.35 1.83
N TYR A 256 20.55 13.77 0.66
CA TYR A 256 20.80 12.35 0.42
C TYR A 256 22.30 12.00 0.66
N PRO A 257 22.61 10.93 1.41
CA PRO A 257 23.99 10.62 1.80
C PRO A 257 24.75 9.86 0.69
N SER A 258 24.97 10.49 -0.46
CA SER A 258 25.57 9.86 -1.66
C SER A 258 26.96 9.24 -1.42
N GLU A 259 27.70 9.66 -0.39
CA GLU A 259 28.99 9.07 -0.01
C GLU A 259 28.84 7.71 0.71
N LEU A 260 27.69 7.47 1.35
CA LEU A 260 27.39 6.24 2.09
C LEU A 260 26.54 5.28 1.27
N ASN A 261 25.55 5.81 0.58
CA ASN A 261 24.56 5.08 -0.17
C ASN A 261 24.59 5.52 -1.64
N ALA A 262 25.00 4.64 -2.53
CA ALA A 262 25.16 4.96 -3.95
C ALA A 262 23.79 5.27 -4.61
N PRO A 263 23.67 6.33 -5.44
CA PRO A 263 22.54 6.53 -6.34
C PRO A 263 22.42 5.37 -7.34
N ILE A 264 21.30 5.32 -8.08
CA ILE A 264 21.08 4.27 -9.09
C ILE A 264 22.12 4.36 -10.22
N LEU A 265 22.38 5.58 -10.69
CA LEU A 265 23.29 5.84 -11.81
C LEU A 265 24.52 6.62 -11.38
N ASP A 266 25.70 6.19 -11.85
CA ASP A 266 26.93 6.99 -11.75
C ASP A 266 26.93 8.09 -12.84
N PRO A 267 27.37 9.33 -12.54
CA PRO A 267 27.47 10.40 -13.55
C PRO A 267 28.31 10.03 -14.77
N GLY A 268 29.25 9.10 -14.61
CA GLY A 268 30.08 8.60 -15.71
C GLY A 268 29.33 7.73 -16.72
N GLU A 269 28.15 7.26 -16.39
CA GLU A 269 27.28 6.43 -17.24
C GLU A 269 26.32 7.29 -18.07
N LEU A 270 26.15 8.58 -17.73
CA LEU A 270 25.28 9.50 -18.45
C LEU A 270 25.96 10.03 -19.71
N GLU A 271 25.22 10.11 -20.82
CA GLU A 271 25.75 10.59 -22.10
C GLU A 271 26.23 12.06 -22.04
N ASN A 272 25.55 12.93 -21.29
CA ASN A 272 25.87 14.34 -21.14
C ASN A 272 25.43 14.87 -19.77
N PRO A 273 26.11 14.55 -18.66
CA PRO A 273 25.75 15.04 -17.35
C PRO A 273 25.85 16.57 -17.29
N GLN A 274 24.72 17.23 -17.12
CA GLN A 274 24.65 18.66 -16.87
C GLN A 274 24.54 18.90 -15.36
N GLN A 275 25.02 20.05 -14.87
CA GLN A 275 24.83 20.42 -13.47
C GLN A 275 23.66 21.37 -13.32
N VAL A 276 22.81 21.10 -12.35
CA VAL A 276 21.73 21.99 -11.90
C VAL A 276 22.21 22.71 -10.63
N ALA A 277 22.06 24.03 -10.59
CA ALA A 277 22.23 24.75 -9.33
C ALA A 277 20.94 24.54 -8.50
N LEU A 278 21.04 23.80 -7.40
CA LEU A 278 19.97 23.75 -6.42
C LEU A 278 19.79 25.15 -5.83
N ASP A 279 18.55 25.67 -5.89
CA ASP A 279 18.21 26.94 -5.28
C ASP A 279 17.87 26.70 -3.81
N LEU A 280 18.85 26.91 -2.94
CA LEU A 280 18.67 26.76 -1.50
C LEU A 280 17.95 27.96 -0.86
N GLY A 281 17.52 28.95 -1.68
CA GLY A 281 16.69 30.10 -1.30
C GLY A 281 17.12 30.89 -0.05
N PRO A 282 16.54 32.07 0.19
CA PRO A 282 16.69 32.80 1.44
C PRO A 282 15.82 32.19 2.56
N GLN A 283 16.10 32.59 3.80
CA GLN A 283 15.30 32.21 4.96
C GLN A 283 13.83 32.68 4.83
N ALA A 284 12.88 31.82 5.20
CA ALA A 284 11.45 32.12 5.16
C ALA A 284 11.09 33.40 5.90
N ARG A 285 10.10 34.12 5.37
CA ARG A 285 9.53 35.31 6.03
C ARG A 285 8.40 34.94 6.98
N ALA A 286 7.98 35.93 7.78
CA ALA A 286 6.95 35.78 8.78
C ALA A 286 5.55 35.34 8.23
N GLU A 287 5.30 35.39 6.91
CA GLU A 287 4.02 34.98 6.33
C GLU A 287 3.74 33.49 6.47
N TYR A 288 4.76 32.60 6.30
CA TYR A 288 4.60 31.14 6.49
C TYR A 288 4.27 30.74 7.91
N GLY A 289 4.61 31.56 8.91
CA GLY A 289 4.22 31.35 10.29
C GLY A 289 2.92 32.05 10.70
N SER A 290 2.14 32.59 9.75
CA SER A 290 0.86 33.24 10.09
C SER A 290 -0.22 32.21 10.39
N ASP A 291 -1.03 32.42 11.42
CA ASP A 291 -2.12 31.53 11.85
C ASP A 291 -3.09 31.21 10.69
N HIS A 292 -3.32 32.16 9.78
CA HIS A 292 -4.25 32.00 8.64
C HIS A 292 -3.70 31.04 7.57
N LEU A 293 -2.40 31.15 7.27
CA LEU A 293 -1.77 30.25 6.31
C LEU A 293 -1.62 28.84 6.91
N GLN A 294 -1.18 28.73 8.14
CA GLN A 294 -1.09 27.44 8.85
C GLN A 294 -2.45 26.71 8.88
N ALA A 295 -3.55 27.44 9.17
CA ALA A 295 -4.89 26.87 9.12
C ALA A 295 -5.30 26.37 7.71
N ALA A 296 -4.87 27.05 6.65
CA ALA A 296 -5.15 26.62 5.27
C ALA A 296 -4.31 25.36 4.91
N LEU A 297 -3.04 25.28 5.34
CA LEU A 297 -2.17 24.12 5.16
C LEU A 297 -2.71 22.90 5.92
N GLU A 298 -3.09 23.06 7.19
CA GLU A 298 -3.73 22.00 7.98
C GLU A 298 -5.07 21.53 7.37
N ALA A 299 -5.83 22.43 6.74
CA ALA A 299 -7.06 22.08 6.06
C ALA A 299 -6.79 21.26 4.79
N ALA A 300 -5.73 21.61 4.04
CA ALA A 300 -5.27 20.82 2.91
C ALA A 300 -4.80 19.42 3.37
N ASP A 301 -3.95 19.31 4.38
CA ASP A 301 -3.48 18.04 4.92
C ASP A 301 -4.65 17.13 5.35
N ARG A 302 -5.63 17.66 6.10
CA ARG A 302 -6.83 16.91 6.46
C ARG A 302 -7.64 16.43 5.25
N ALA A 303 -7.77 17.27 4.21
CA ALA A 303 -8.47 16.87 2.99
C ALA A 303 -7.76 15.73 2.27
N LEU A 304 -6.46 15.84 2.10
CA LEU A 304 -5.65 14.81 1.47
C LEU A 304 -5.66 13.49 2.26
N GLY A 305 -5.69 13.60 3.59
CA GLY A 305 -5.82 12.45 4.51
C GLY A 305 -7.14 11.70 4.43
N ALA A 306 -8.20 12.28 3.86
CA ALA A 306 -9.50 11.64 3.71
C ALA A 306 -9.59 10.68 2.52
N VAL A 307 -8.67 10.76 1.56
CA VAL A 307 -8.63 9.81 0.43
C VAL A 307 -8.25 8.42 0.94
N PRO A 308 -9.03 7.37 0.66
CA PRO A 308 -8.69 6.02 1.09
C PRO A 308 -7.35 5.57 0.55
N VAL A 309 -6.52 4.98 1.39
CA VAL A 309 -5.27 4.34 0.98
C VAL A 309 -5.61 3.04 0.28
N LEU A 310 -5.26 2.91 -0.99
CA LEU A 310 -5.56 1.73 -1.81
C LEU A 310 -4.35 0.84 -2.04
N ILE A 311 -3.16 1.45 -2.19
CA ILE A 311 -1.92 0.71 -2.43
C ILE A 311 -0.78 1.07 -1.47
N GLY A 312 -0.88 2.16 -0.73
CA GLY A 312 0.08 2.54 0.31
C GLY A 312 0.23 4.04 0.47
N ARG A 313 0.59 4.47 1.66
CA ARG A 313 0.85 5.87 2.00
C ARG A 313 1.85 5.95 3.15
N GLY A 314 2.74 6.93 3.09
CA GLY A 314 3.68 7.21 4.16
C GLY A 314 4.75 6.14 4.33
N GLU A 315 5.18 5.96 5.57
CA GLU A 315 6.34 5.13 5.90
C GLU A 315 6.20 3.67 5.48
N GLY A 316 7.26 3.17 4.85
CA GLY A 316 7.37 1.79 4.37
C GLY A 316 6.78 1.53 3.00
N THR A 317 6.03 2.48 2.41
CA THR A 317 5.66 2.41 1.00
C THR A 317 6.92 2.60 0.15
N GLY A 318 7.20 1.64 -0.70
CA GLY A 318 8.40 1.64 -1.51
C GLY A 318 8.48 0.40 -2.38
N SER A 319 9.67 0.00 -2.77
CA SER A 319 9.89 -1.23 -3.55
C SER A 319 11.37 -1.58 -3.58
N ASN A 320 11.69 -2.85 -3.88
CA ASN A 320 13.02 -3.22 -4.35
C ASN A 320 12.93 -3.77 -5.76
N SER A 321 13.88 -3.44 -6.61
CA SER A 321 14.14 -4.17 -7.87
C SER A 321 15.64 -4.16 -8.15
N TRP A 322 16.16 -5.27 -8.60
CA TRP A 322 17.53 -5.37 -9.08
C TRP A 322 17.67 -6.42 -10.16
N VAL A 323 18.68 -6.24 -10.98
CA VAL A 323 19.01 -7.14 -12.06
C VAL A 323 20.51 -7.43 -12.09
N VAL A 324 20.88 -8.66 -12.37
CA VAL A 324 22.27 -9.12 -12.47
C VAL A 324 22.51 -9.66 -13.87
N SER A 325 23.58 -9.20 -14.52
CA SER A 325 23.94 -9.61 -15.88
C SER A 325 24.40 -11.09 -15.94
N GLY A 326 24.26 -11.71 -17.11
CA GLY A 326 24.67 -13.10 -17.33
C GLY A 326 26.15 -13.40 -17.03
N GLU A 327 27.00 -12.39 -16.94
CA GLU A 327 28.40 -12.57 -16.55
C GLU A 327 28.55 -13.08 -15.12
N HIS A 328 27.61 -12.70 -14.24
CA HIS A 328 27.66 -13.01 -12.81
C HIS A 328 26.63 -14.08 -12.41
N THR A 329 25.80 -14.57 -13.31
CA THR A 329 24.75 -15.55 -13.02
C THR A 329 25.14 -16.98 -13.34
N ALA A 330 24.47 -17.94 -12.69
CA ALA A 330 24.68 -19.37 -12.90
C ALA A 330 24.15 -19.85 -14.26
N SER A 331 23.07 -19.24 -14.78
CA SER A 331 22.47 -19.56 -16.07
C SER A 331 23.25 -18.95 -17.26
N GLY A 332 24.13 -17.97 -17.02
CA GLY A 332 24.80 -17.18 -18.05
C GLY A 332 23.85 -16.22 -18.78
N LYS A 333 22.65 -16.00 -18.25
CA LYS A 333 21.64 -15.03 -18.69
C LYS A 333 21.22 -14.15 -17.50
N PRO A 334 20.70 -12.95 -17.75
CA PRO A 334 20.28 -12.08 -16.66
C PRO A 334 19.21 -12.70 -15.75
N ILE A 335 19.26 -12.31 -14.46
CA ILE A 335 18.23 -12.66 -13.47
C ILE A 335 17.74 -11.33 -12.86
N LEU A 336 16.41 -11.14 -12.81
CA LEU A 336 15.75 -9.97 -12.29
C LEU A 336 14.91 -10.32 -11.08
N ALA A 337 15.00 -9.50 -10.02
CA ALA A 337 14.11 -9.56 -8.86
C ALA A 337 13.30 -8.28 -8.70
N ASN A 338 12.07 -8.39 -8.19
CA ASN A 338 11.24 -7.24 -7.82
C ASN A 338 10.29 -7.61 -6.68
N ASP A 339 10.13 -6.70 -5.73
CA ASP A 339 9.19 -6.79 -4.62
C ASP A 339 8.67 -5.38 -4.25
N PRO A 340 7.48 -4.98 -4.76
CA PRO A 340 6.82 -3.73 -4.39
C PRO A 340 6.31 -3.76 -2.95
N HIS A 341 6.69 -2.75 -2.14
CA HIS A 341 6.25 -2.60 -0.76
C HIS A 341 5.04 -1.66 -0.74
N LEU A 342 3.88 -2.23 -0.49
CA LEU A 342 2.60 -1.54 -0.54
C LEU A 342 1.81 -1.82 0.74
N ALA A 343 0.70 -1.11 0.93
CA ALA A 343 -0.27 -1.46 1.99
C ALA A 343 -0.78 -2.88 1.77
N LEU A 344 -0.86 -3.63 2.87
CA LEU A 344 -1.21 -5.05 2.85
C LEU A 344 -2.64 -5.24 3.33
N GLY A 345 -3.48 -5.84 2.50
CA GLY A 345 -4.90 -6.09 2.79
C GLY A 345 -5.36 -7.47 2.34
N ALA A 346 -6.61 -7.80 2.61
CA ALA A 346 -7.24 -9.02 2.15
C ALA A 346 -8.57 -8.70 1.43
N PRO A 347 -8.64 -8.92 0.11
CA PRO A 347 -7.62 -9.51 -0.78
C PRO A 347 -6.42 -8.59 -1.03
N GLY A 348 -5.27 -9.17 -1.37
CA GLY A 348 -4.07 -8.42 -1.76
C GLY A 348 -4.25 -7.71 -3.11
N ILE A 349 -3.38 -6.72 -3.36
CA ILE A 349 -3.52 -5.80 -4.50
C ILE A 349 -3.37 -6.47 -5.87
N TRP A 350 -2.52 -7.50 -5.98
CA TRP A 350 -2.15 -8.10 -7.25
C TRP A 350 -3.12 -9.17 -7.73
N ALA A 351 -3.40 -9.15 -9.04
CA ALA A 351 -4.07 -10.20 -9.79
C ALA A 351 -3.07 -10.83 -10.76
N GLN A 352 -2.45 -11.94 -10.37
CA GLN A 352 -1.48 -12.66 -11.22
C GLN A 352 -2.18 -13.35 -12.37
N VAL A 353 -1.58 -13.31 -13.58
CA VAL A 353 -2.14 -13.87 -14.80
C VAL A 353 -1.05 -14.20 -15.81
N GLY A 354 -1.28 -15.25 -16.63
CA GLY A 354 -0.58 -15.47 -17.89
C GLY A 354 -1.54 -15.23 -19.06
N LEU A 355 -1.07 -14.55 -20.10
CA LEU A 355 -1.80 -14.15 -21.28
C LEU A 355 -1.05 -14.64 -22.52
N HIS A 356 -1.57 -15.67 -23.18
CA HIS A 356 -0.89 -16.38 -24.24
C HIS A 356 -1.72 -16.41 -25.53
N CYS A 357 -1.16 -15.89 -26.62
CA CYS A 357 -1.69 -16.19 -27.93
C CYS A 357 -1.38 -17.65 -28.30
N ASN A 358 -2.37 -18.43 -28.78
CA ASN A 358 -2.16 -19.81 -29.18
C ASN A 358 -1.08 -19.94 -30.27
N GLU A 359 -0.91 -18.92 -31.12
CA GLU A 359 0.17 -18.76 -32.08
C GLU A 359 0.67 -17.29 -32.02
N VAL A 360 1.87 -17.09 -31.50
CA VAL A 360 2.49 -15.76 -31.45
C VAL A 360 2.79 -15.29 -32.86
N SER A 361 2.18 -14.21 -33.28
CA SER A 361 2.25 -13.63 -34.61
C SER A 361 2.01 -12.12 -34.58
N PRO A 362 2.25 -11.40 -35.72
CA PRO A 362 1.90 -9.97 -35.75
C PRO A 362 0.41 -9.66 -35.54
N ALA A 363 -0.46 -10.65 -35.63
CA ALA A 363 -1.90 -10.50 -35.36
C ALA A 363 -2.27 -10.75 -33.89
N CYS A 364 -1.48 -11.54 -33.17
CA CYS A 364 -1.60 -11.82 -31.75
C CYS A 364 -0.19 -12.00 -31.20
N GLY A 365 0.36 -10.96 -30.58
CA GLY A 365 1.76 -10.90 -30.14
C GLY A 365 1.97 -11.18 -28.65
N PHE A 366 0.90 -11.40 -27.87
CA PHE A 366 0.99 -11.58 -26.44
C PHE A 366 1.43 -12.99 -26.05
N ASP A 367 2.50 -13.09 -25.26
CA ASP A 367 2.97 -14.28 -24.58
C ASP A 367 3.67 -13.81 -23.31
N VAL A 368 2.89 -13.47 -22.29
CA VAL A 368 3.33 -12.69 -21.12
C VAL A 368 2.71 -13.26 -19.85
N ALA A 369 3.48 -13.27 -18.77
CA ALA A 369 3.01 -13.66 -17.44
C ALA A 369 3.49 -12.65 -16.39
N GLY A 370 2.67 -12.41 -15.38
CA GLY A 370 3.02 -11.47 -14.32
C GLY A 370 1.83 -11.02 -13.49
N PHE A 371 1.99 -9.83 -12.95
CA PHE A 371 1.09 -9.22 -12.00
C PHE A 371 0.38 -8.03 -12.65
N SER A 372 -0.92 -8.01 -12.50
CA SER A 372 -1.82 -6.92 -12.89
C SER A 372 -2.66 -6.51 -11.69
N PHE A 373 -3.53 -5.53 -11.88
CA PHE A 373 -4.53 -5.15 -10.89
C PHE A 373 -5.91 -5.68 -11.31
N ALA A 374 -6.72 -6.11 -10.34
CA ALA A 374 -8.11 -6.39 -10.63
C ALA A 374 -8.81 -5.11 -11.11
N GLY A 375 -9.30 -5.10 -12.34
CA GLY A 375 -9.88 -3.94 -13.01
C GLY A 375 -8.99 -3.32 -14.11
N PHE A 376 -7.76 -3.80 -14.29
CA PHE A 376 -6.88 -3.33 -15.37
C PHE A 376 -6.35 -4.52 -16.21
N PRO A 377 -6.47 -4.49 -17.55
CA PRO A 377 -5.98 -5.55 -18.43
C PRO A 377 -4.48 -5.50 -18.69
N GLY A 378 -3.92 -6.63 -19.15
CA GLY A 378 -2.50 -6.78 -19.40
C GLY A 378 -1.70 -7.15 -18.17
N VAL A 379 -0.37 -7.06 -18.26
CA VAL A 379 0.59 -7.32 -17.18
C VAL A 379 1.37 -6.05 -16.89
N VAL A 380 1.35 -5.59 -15.65
CA VAL A 380 2.03 -4.36 -15.21
C VAL A 380 3.48 -4.65 -14.85
N ILE A 381 3.74 -5.73 -14.11
CA ILE A 381 5.07 -6.21 -13.71
C ILE A 381 5.18 -7.69 -14.06
N GLY A 382 6.25 -8.12 -14.73
CA GLY A 382 6.40 -9.51 -15.08
C GLY A 382 7.44 -9.77 -16.16
N HIS A 383 7.14 -10.72 -17.02
CA HIS A 383 8.01 -11.08 -18.14
C HIS A 383 7.20 -11.59 -19.33
N ASN A 384 7.78 -11.48 -20.52
CA ASN A 384 7.39 -12.23 -21.69
C ASN A 384 8.52 -13.21 -22.07
N ALA A 385 8.46 -13.82 -23.25
CA ALA A 385 9.51 -14.77 -23.67
C ALA A 385 10.88 -14.10 -23.96
N GLN A 386 10.94 -12.76 -24.08
CA GLN A 386 12.14 -12.01 -24.48
C GLN A 386 12.66 -11.07 -23.39
N LEU A 387 11.79 -10.58 -22.52
CA LEU A 387 12.14 -9.59 -21.48
C LEU A 387 11.50 -9.93 -20.13
N ALA A 388 12.17 -9.46 -19.05
CA ALA A 388 11.58 -9.30 -17.73
C ALA A 388 11.70 -7.84 -17.32
N TRP A 389 10.70 -7.34 -16.57
CA TRP A 389 10.73 -5.98 -16.03
C TRP A 389 10.13 -5.91 -14.63
N GLY A 390 10.71 -5.00 -13.83
CA GLY A 390 10.27 -4.67 -12.48
C GLY A 390 10.13 -3.17 -12.33
N LEU A 391 9.23 -2.73 -11.46
CA LEU A 391 8.94 -1.34 -11.18
C LEU A 391 9.27 -1.02 -9.73
N THR A 392 9.86 0.16 -9.51
CA THR A 392 9.94 0.76 -8.17
C THR A 392 9.54 2.22 -8.23
N ASN A 393 8.88 2.72 -7.20
CA ASN A 393 8.51 4.13 -7.15
C ASN A 393 9.76 5.01 -7.23
N MET A 394 9.75 6.00 -8.14
CA MET A 394 10.86 6.94 -8.28
C MET A 394 10.82 8.03 -7.21
N GLY A 395 9.64 8.39 -6.72
CA GLY A 395 9.47 9.49 -5.78
C GLY A 395 9.76 10.87 -6.38
N ALA A 396 9.71 11.01 -7.71
CA ALA A 396 9.94 12.31 -8.35
C ALA A 396 8.91 13.34 -7.89
N ASP A 397 9.35 14.58 -7.80
CA ASP A 397 8.53 15.72 -7.44
C ASP A 397 7.59 16.12 -8.59
N VAL A 398 6.37 15.59 -8.56
CA VAL A 398 5.33 15.72 -9.59
C VAL A 398 4.11 16.49 -9.11
N THR A 399 4.17 17.01 -7.88
CA THR A 399 3.12 17.81 -7.24
C THR A 399 3.67 19.12 -6.69
N ASP A 400 2.89 20.19 -6.71
CA ASP A 400 3.15 21.43 -5.98
C ASP A 400 1.88 21.94 -5.33
N PHE A 401 1.99 22.43 -4.10
CA PHE A 401 0.95 23.22 -3.46
C PHE A 401 1.16 24.70 -3.75
N PHE A 402 0.08 25.36 -4.20
CA PHE A 402 0.08 26.79 -4.42
C PHE A 402 -0.74 27.49 -3.33
N VAL A 403 -0.09 28.36 -2.59
CA VAL A 403 -0.70 29.25 -1.62
C VAL A 403 -1.37 30.40 -2.40
N GLU A 404 -2.66 30.33 -2.52
CA GLU A 404 -3.47 31.30 -3.26
C GLU A 404 -4.03 32.37 -2.32
N ARG A 405 -4.01 33.62 -2.77
CA ARG A 405 -4.75 34.69 -2.11
C ARG A 405 -6.12 34.80 -2.72
N VAL A 406 -7.16 34.51 -1.92
CA VAL A 406 -8.53 34.45 -2.42
C VAL A 406 -9.40 35.53 -1.79
N ARG A 407 -10.36 36.03 -2.59
CA ARG A 407 -11.37 37.00 -2.16
C ARG A 407 -12.67 36.78 -2.95
N ASP A 408 -13.75 36.46 -2.26
CA ASP A 408 -15.01 36.07 -2.89
C ASP A 408 -14.78 34.96 -3.95
N ASP A 409 -15.21 35.17 -5.19
CA ASP A 409 -15.02 34.22 -6.29
C ASP A 409 -13.81 34.57 -7.17
N THR A 410 -12.76 35.14 -6.58
CA THR A 410 -11.55 35.55 -7.31
C THR A 410 -10.28 35.19 -6.52
N TYR A 411 -9.19 34.98 -7.25
CA TYR A 411 -7.84 34.82 -6.70
C TYR A 411 -6.88 35.87 -7.27
N LEU A 412 -5.82 36.19 -6.54
CA LEU A 412 -4.83 37.19 -6.94
C LEU A 412 -3.81 36.57 -7.90
N ARG A 413 -3.56 37.23 -9.03
CA ARG A 413 -2.56 36.85 -10.01
C ARG A 413 -1.75 38.07 -10.41
N GLY A 414 -0.51 38.18 -10.00
CA GLY A 414 0.26 39.41 -10.04
C GLY A 414 -0.45 40.51 -9.25
N ASP A 415 -0.87 41.59 -9.96
CA ASP A 415 -1.64 42.69 -9.40
C ASP A 415 -3.15 42.61 -9.70
N GLU A 416 -3.62 41.52 -10.36
CA GLU A 416 -4.98 41.39 -10.86
C GLU A 416 -5.79 40.34 -10.09
N TRP A 417 -7.07 40.60 -9.81
CA TRP A 417 -7.99 39.60 -9.27
C TRP A 417 -8.69 38.88 -10.43
N VAL A 418 -8.40 37.59 -10.56
CA VAL A 418 -8.89 36.70 -11.62
C VAL A 418 -10.05 35.85 -11.09
N PRO A 419 -11.14 35.63 -11.87
CA PRO A 419 -12.21 34.74 -11.43
C PRO A 419 -11.73 33.31 -11.22
N LEU A 420 -12.21 32.67 -10.16
CA LEU A 420 -12.05 31.22 -9.94
C LEU A 420 -12.92 30.46 -10.94
N GLU A 421 -12.46 29.31 -11.38
CA GLU A 421 -13.30 28.34 -12.05
C GLU A 421 -14.11 27.59 -10.99
N THR A 422 -15.40 27.36 -11.25
CA THR A 422 -16.29 26.70 -10.30
C THR A 422 -17.09 25.62 -11.02
N ARG A 423 -17.15 24.43 -10.42
CA ARG A 423 -18.06 23.37 -10.85
C ARG A 423 -18.87 22.85 -9.67
N THR A 424 -20.09 22.42 -9.92
CA THR A 424 -20.96 21.78 -8.91
C THR A 424 -20.94 20.28 -9.14
N GLU A 425 -20.70 19.52 -8.07
CA GLU A 425 -20.74 18.07 -8.06
C GLU A 425 -21.83 17.59 -7.12
N THR A 426 -22.43 16.42 -7.41
CA THR A 426 -23.46 15.80 -6.58
C THR A 426 -22.95 14.48 -6.04
N LEU A 427 -22.83 14.36 -4.73
CA LEU A 427 -22.55 13.13 -4.04
C LEU A 427 -23.87 12.43 -3.73
N ARG A 428 -24.05 11.22 -4.23
CA ARG A 428 -25.19 10.38 -3.89
C ARG A 428 -24.88 9.54 -2.68
N VAL A 429 -25.81 9.47 -1.73
CA VAL A 429 -25.64 8.73 -0.48
C VAL A 429 -26.70 7.64 -0.41
N ALA A 430 -26.30 6.36 -0.39
CA ALA A 430 -27.25 5.26 -0.29
C ALA A 430 -28.06 5.35 0.99
N GLY A 431 -29.40 5.51 0.84
CA GLY A 431 -30.33 5.68 1.96
C GLY A 431 -30.32 7.07 2.62
N GLY A 432 -29.55 8.01 2.14
CA GLY A 432 -29.46 9.41 2.57
C GLY A 432 -30.00 10.39 1.52
N ASP A 433 -29.81 11.69 1.80
CA ASP A 433 -30.08 12.75 0.84
C ASP A 433 -28.81 13.01 0.01
N ASP A 434 -28.96 13.40 -1.27
CA ASP A 434 -27.86 13.82 -2.12
C ASP A 434 -27.19 15.09 -1.54
N ILE A 435 -25.86 15.19 -1.64
CA ILE A 435 -25.07 16.32 -1.16
C ILE A 435 -24.52 17.06 -2.38
N GLU A 436 -24.82 18.36 -2.50
CA GLU A 436 -24.18 19.22 -3.50
C GLU A 436 -22.91 19.84 -2.91
N ILE A 437 -21.80 19.71 -3.63
CA ILE A 437 -20.52 20.36 -3.31
C ILE A 437 -20.12 21.30 -4.43
N GLU A 438 -19.44 22.39 -4.08
CA GLU A 438 -18.88 23.34 -5.00
C GLU A 438 -17.36 23.21 -5.00
N VAL A 439 -16.77 22.85 -6.14
CA VAL A 439 -15.33 22.76 -6.35
C VAL A 439 -14.86 24.03 -7.02
N ARG A 440 -13.92 24.73 -6.40
CA ARG A 440 -13.27 25.91 -6.91
C ARG A 440 -11.86 25.59 -7.36
N SER A 441 -11.41 26.19 -8.45
CA SER A 441 -10.06 25.96 -9.00
C SER A 441 -9.42 27.26 -9.44
N THR A 442 -8.11 27.31 -9.33
CA THR A 442 -7.25 28.34 -9.90
C THR A 442 -6.57 27.83 -11.18
N LEU A 443 -5.66 28.58 -11.76
CA LEU A 443 -4.77 28.10 -12.82
C LEU A 443 -3.93 26.89 -12.38
N HIS A 444 -3.60 26.78 -11.09
CA HIS A 444 -2.76 25.73 -10.53
C HIS A 444 -3.54 24.46 -10.16
N GLY A 445 -4.87 24.47 -10.36
CA GLY A 445 -5.70 23.30 -10.09
C GLY A 445 -6.76 23.52 -9.01
N PRO A 446 -7.36 22.44 -8.49
CA PRO A 446 -8.42 22.51 -7.49
C PRO A 446 -7.92 23.03 -6.15
N ILE A 447 -8.73 23.85 -5.48
CA ILE A 447 -8.47 24.29 -4.10
C ILE A 447 -8.82 23.15 -3.14
N VAL A 448 -7.79 22.51 -2.58
CA VAL A 448 -7.94 21.33 -1.70
C VAL A 448 -8.24 21.71 -0.25
N SER A 449 -7.77 22.86 0.22
CA SER A 449 -8.02 23.35 1.59
C SER A 449 -9.48 23.63 1.89
N GLU A 450 -10.35 23.70 0.88
CA GLU A 450 -11.79 23.93 1.02
C GLU A 450 -12.63 22.67 0.87
N ALA A 451 -12.01 21.54 0.51
CA ALA A 451 -12.72 20.31 0.19
C ALA A 451 -13.49 19.75 1.41
N ILE A 452 -12.91 19.81 2.61
CA ILE A 452 -13.55 19.35 3.84
C ILE A 452 -13.80 20.53 4.77
N PRO A 453 -15.07 20.86 5.08
CA PRO A 453 -15.39 21.88 6.06
C PRO A 453 -14.77 21.56 7.44
N ALA A 454 -14.24 22.58 8.11
CA ALA A 454 -13.81 22.43 9.51
C ALA A 454 -15.00 21.94 10.34
N THR A 455 -14.85 20.81 11.02
CA THR A 455 -15.92 20.26 11.87
C THR A 455 -16.18 21.16 13.07
N GLU A 456 -17.44 21.25 13.54
CA GLU A 456 -17.85 22.01 14.74
C GLU A 456 -17.10 21.60 16.02
N ALA A 457 -16.34 20.49 16.02
CA ALA A 457 -15.53 20.02 17.15
C ALA A 457 -14.25 20.84 17.39
N ALA A 458 -13.84 21.68 16.43
CA ALA A 458 -12.74 22.65 16.60
C ALA A 458 -13.20 23.99 17.20
N VAL A 459 -14.37 24.05 17.85
CA VAL A 459 -15.11 25.26 18.29
C VAL A 459 -14.51 25.97 19.51
N ASP A 460 -13.37 25.57 20.02
CA ASP A 460 -12.65 26.44 21.01
C ASP A 460 -11.60 27.36 20.38
N THR A 461 -11.32 27.20 19.09
CA THR A 461 -10.70 28.21 18.23
C THR A 461 -11.82 28.86 17.42
N PRO A 462 -11.92 30.20 17.27
CA PRO A 462 -12.93 30.78 16.40
C PRO A 462 -12.79 30.13 15.04
N ALA A 463 -13.85 29.45 14.57
CA ALA A 463 -13.87 28.83 13.25
C ALA A 463 -13.50 29.93 12.26
N LEU A 464 -12.27 29.91 11.78
CA LEU A 464 -11.89 30.64 10.59
C LEU A 464 -12.70 29.96 9.49
N ASP A 465 -13.78 30.64 9.07
CA ASP A 465 -14.45 30.28 7.83
C ASP A 465 -13.36 30.37 6.75
N THR A 466 -12.84 29.22 6.31
CA THR A 466 -11.78 29.15 5.30
C THR A 466 -12.19 29.85 4.01
N ARG A 467 -13.50 30.00 3.75
CA ARG A 467 -14.05 30.82 2.67
C ARG A 467 -13.92 32.34 2.91
N LEU A 468 -13.65 32.75 4.16
CA LEU A 468 -13.40 34.15 4.53
C LEU A 468 -11.91 34.38 4.84
N GLY A 469 -11.06 33.33 4.72
CA GLY A 469 -9.62 33.43 4.85
C GLY A 469 -8.99 34.19 3.69
N GLU A 470 -7.87 34.82 3.97
CA GLU A 470 -7.04 35.49 2.95
C GLU A 470 -6.30 34.48 2.06
N TYR A 471 -6.18 33.22 2.50
CA TYR A 471 -5.41 32.15 1.86
C TYR A 471 -6.26 30.91 1.58
N ALA A 472 -5.95 30.25 0.43
CA ALA A 472 -6.39 28.91 0.08
C ALA A 472 -5.18 28.11 -0.46
N VAL A 473 -5.24 26.79 -0.46
CA VAL A 473 -4.20 25.91 -1.00
C VAL A 473 -4.77 25.17 -2.19
N ALA A 474 -4.18 25.40 -3.37
CA ALA A 474 -4.48 24.68 -4.60
C ALA A 474 -3.44 23.59 -4.85
N LEU A 475 -3.86 22.49 -5.48
CA LEU A 475 -2.98 21.37 -5.84
C LEU A 475 -2.74 21.37 -7.35
N GLN A 476 -1.48 21.53 -7.76
CA GLN A 476 -1.03 21.22 -9.11
C GLN A 476 -0.34 19.85 -9.12
N TRP A 477 -0.83 18.94 -9.97
CA TRP A 477 -0.34 17.58 -10.02
C TRP A 477 -0.37 17.05 -11.47
N THR A 478 0.72 16.44 -11.92
CA THR A 478 0.86 15.97 -13.31
C THR A 478 -0.18 14.93 -13.72
N ALA A 479 -0.71 14.15 -12.77
CA ALA A 479 -1.76 13.18 -13.04
C ALA A 479 -3.16 13.80 -13.22
N LEU A 480 -3.34 15.10 -12.98
CA LEU A 480 -4.56 15.84 -13.31
C LEU A 480 -4.58 16.27 -14.80
N GLU A 481 -3.59 15.88 -15.56
CA GLU A 481 -3.58 16.00 -17.02
C GLU A 481 -3.72 14.62 -17.67
N PRO A 482 -4.44 14.51 -18.81
CA PRO A 482 -4.59 13.23 -19.50
C PRO A 482 -3.23 12.74 -20.05
N GLY A 483 -2.95 11.43 -19.88
CA GLY A 483 -1.69 10.80 -20.22
C GLY A 483 -1.84 9.48 -20.96
N ARG A 484 -0.70 8.85 -21.33
CA ARG A 484 -0.62 7.63 -22.13
C ARG A 484 -0.05 6.44 -21.39
N THR A 485 -0.03 6.44 -20.06
CA THR A 485 0.52 5.33 -19.24
C THR A 485 -0.13 3.98 -19.58
N ALA A 486 -1.43 3.96 -19.91
CA ALA A 486 -2.09 2.73 -20.34
C ALA A 486 -1.49 2.14 -21.63
N ASP A 487 -1.08 2.98 -22.58
CA ASP A 487 -0.38 2.52 -23.79
C ASP A 487 0.97 1.87 -23.45
N ALA A 488 1.70 2.43 -22.47
CA ALA A 488 3.00 1.91 -22.04
C ALA A 488 2.88 0.47 -21.51
N VAL A 489 1.86 0.16 -20.72
CA VAL A 489 1.67 -1.19 -20.16
C VAL A 489 1.54 -2.24 -21.25
N PHE A 490 0.71 -2.00 -22.28
CA PHE A 490 0.59 -2.92 -23.40
C PHE A 490 1.85 -2.97 -24.24
N ALA A 491 2.56 -1.85 -24.37
CA ALA A 491 3.84 -1.82 -25.08
C ALA A 491 4.91 -2.64 -24.35
N PHE A 492 4.99 -2.64 -23.02
CA PHE A 492 5.87 -3.54 -22.24
C PHE A 492 5.56 -5.00 -22.51
N ASN A 493 4.28 -5.38 -22.56
CA ASN A 493 3.86 -6.75 -22.80
C ASN A 493 4.30 -7.25 -24.19
N LEU A 494 4.46 -6.36 -25.16
CA LEU A 494 4.81 -6.65 -26.54
C LEU A 494 6.29 -6.40 -26.87
N ALA A 495 7.06 -5.78 -25.98
CA ALA A 495 8.47 -5.45 -26.20
C ALA A 495 9.31 -6.71 -26.48
N GLN A 496 10.26 -6.61 -27.43
CA GLN A 496 11.10 -7.72 -27.86
C GLN A 496 12.58 -7.52 -27.50
N ASP A 497 13.01 -6.31 -27.27
CA ASP A 497 14.38 -5.92 -26.96
C ASP A 497 14.45 -4.66 -26.11
N ALA A 498 15.66 -4.20 -25.79
CA ALA A 498 15.90 -3.02 -24.96
C ALA A 498 15.41 -1.71 -25.62
N GLU A 499 15.43 -1.60 -26.95
CA GLU A 499 14.95 -0.42 -27.69
C GLU A 499 13.43 -0.32 -27.61
N ASP A 500 12.72 -1.43 -27.78
CA ASP A 500 11.26 -1.50 -27.59
C ASP A 500 10.88 -1.13 -26.16
N MET A 501 11.63 -1.63 -25.16
CA MET A 501 11.36 -1.33 -23.75
C MET A 501 11.55 0.16 -23.44
N GLN A 502 12.61 0.77 -23.95
CA GLN A 502 12.83 2.22 -23.78
C GLN A 502 11.77 3.05 -24.50
N ALA A 503 11.34 2.62 -25.68
CA ALA A 503 10.26 3.28 -26.41
C ALA A 503 8.91 3.19 -25.67
N ALA A 504 8.62 2.03 -25.09
CA ALA A 504 7.44 1.83 -24.23
C ALA A 504 7.50 2.69 -22.96
N ALA A 505 8.65 2.75 -22.29
CA ALA A 505 8.87 3.58 -21.12
C ALA A 505 8.62 5.07 -21.38
N ALA A 506 8.94 5.56 -22.59
CA ALA A 506 8.67 6.95 -22.96
C ALA A 506 7.16 7.32 -23.00
N LEU A 507 6.26 6.33 -23.00
CA LEU A 507 4.80 6.52 -22.90
C LEU A 507 4.30 6.49 -21.46
N PHE A 508 5.14 6.11 -20.50
CA PHE A 508 4.78 5.97 -19.10
C PHE A 508 4.95 7.34 -18.40
N GLU A 509 3.86 8.06 -18.22
CA GLU A 509 3.87 9.45 -17.75
C GLU A 509 3.63 9.56 -16.24
N VAL A 510 2.67 8.81 -15.70
CA VAL A 510 2.29 8.84 -14.27
C VAL A 510 1.89 7.45 -13.77
N PRO A 511 2.27 7.10 -12.50
CA PRO A 511 3.24 7.78 -11.64
C PRO A 511 4.66 7.72 -12.19
N ALA A 512 5.55 8.60 -11.77
CA ALA A 512 6.97 8.50 -12.14
C ALA A 512 7.59 7.24 -11.50
N GLN A 513 8.27 6.41 -12.30
CA GLN A 513 8.77 5.11 -11.87
C GLN A 513 10.24 4.89 -12.24
N ASN A 514 10.90 3.99 -11.51
CA ASN A 514 12.13 3.33 -11.94
C ASN A 514 11.76 2.02 -12.63
N ILE A 515 12.12 1.83 -13.87
CA ILE A 515 11.95 0.57 -14.61
C ILE A 515 13.30 -0.11 -14.69
N VAL A 516 13.43 -1.28 -14.06
CA VAL A 516 14.57 -2.18 -14.19
C VAL A 516 14.15 -3.30 -15.14
N PHE A 517 14.97 -3.61 -16.13
CA PHE A 517 14.63 -4.64 -17.10
C PHE A 517 15.84 -5.50 -17.52
N ALA A 518 15.55 -6.65 -18.07
CA ALA A 518 16.53 -7.55 -18.63
C ALA A 518 15.99 -8.21 -19.90
N THR A 519 16.89 -8.62 -20.82
CA THR A 519 16.53 -9.24 -22.08
C THR A 519 17.12 -10.65 -22.23
N ALA A 520 16.43 -11.54 -22.93
CA ALA A 520 16.88 -12.92 -23.15
C ALA A 520 18.16 -13.01 -24.00
N ASP A 521 18.48 -11.99 -24.80
CA ASP A 521 19.76 -11.90 -25.52
C ASP A 521 20.92 -11.44 -24.64
N GLY A 522 20.66 -10.91 -23.44
CA GLY A 522 21.64 -10.75 -22.36
C GLY A 522 21.87 -9.34 -21.86
N HIS A 523 21.12 -8.36 -22.34
CA HIS A 523 21.21 -6.97 -21.85
C HIS A 523 20.48 -6.79 -20.52
N ILE A 524 20.99 -5.88 -19.69
CA ILE A 524 20.31 -5.37 -18.49
C ILE A 524 20.16 -3.86 -18.64
N GLY A 525 19.08 -3.30 -18.13
CA GLY A 525 18.81 -1.88 -18.30
C GLY A 525 17.98 -1.24 -17.21
N TYR A 526 18.06 0.07 -17.18
CA TYR A 526 17.28 0.95 -16.32
C TYR A 526 16.76 2.13 -17.14
N GLN A 527 15.55 2.55 -16.83
CA GLN A 527 14.90 3.74 -17.37
C GLN A 527 14.06 4.39 -16.27
N ALA A 528 14.16 5.71 -16.16
CA ALA A 528 13.35 6.53 -15.25
C ALA A 528 12.27 7.32 -16.04
N PRO A 529 11.12 6.75 -16.39
CA PRO A 529 10.04 7.50 -17.02
C PRO A 529 9.23 8.28 -16.01
N GLY A 530 8.64 9.38 -16.48
CA GLY A 530 7.73 10.20 -15.69
C GLY A 530 7.52 11.58 -16.30
N LYS A 531 6.36 12.17 -16.04
CA LYS A 531 6.04 13.56 -16.40
C LYS A 531 6.48 14.46 -15.25
N VAL A 532 7.75 14.92 -15.28
CA VAL A 532 8.38 15.70 -14.20
C VAL A 532 8.37 17.19 -14.57
N PRO A 533 7.80 18.08 -13.72
CA PRO A 533 7.72 19.50 -13.99
C PRO A 533 9.10 20.17 -13.99
N VAL A 534 9.28 21.13 -14.91
CA VAL A 534 10.43 22.05 -14.90
C VAL A 534 10.05 23.30 -14.14
N ARG A 535 10.74 23.58 -13.03
CA ARG A 535 10.56 24.74 -12.18
C ARG A 535 11.64 25.79 -12.42
N GLN A 536 11.25 27.05 -12.34
CA GLN A 536 12.19 28.15 -12.47
C GLN A 536 12.69 28.59 -11.08
N ALA A 537 14.01 28.81 -10.96
CA ALA A 537 14.57 29.42 -9.76
C ALA A 537 14.06 30.85 -9.56
N VAL A 538 13.61 31.18 -8.36
CA VAL A 538 13.16 32.52 -7.94
C VAL A 538 14.12 33.05 -6.87
N PRO A 539 15.18 33.82 -7.25
CA PRO A 539 16.29 34.16 -6.36
C PRO A 539 15.92 35.02 -5.14
N ASP A 540 14.77 35.68 -5.18
CA ASP A 540 14.21 36.51 -4.10
C ASP A 540 13.01 35.83 -3.42
N ALA A 541 12.84 34.53 -3.61
CA ALA A 541 11.80 33.73 -2.98
C ALA A 541 11.91 33.75 -1.44
N GLU A 542 10.80 33.56 -0.77
CA GLU A 542 10.74 33.51 0.70
C GLU A 542 11.26 32.16 1.24
N VAL A 543 11.03 31.10 0.47
CA VAL A 543 11.47 29.71 0.70
C VAL A 543 12.11 29.19 -0.59
N PRO A 544 12.77 28.03 -0.57
CA PRO A 544 13.26 27.38 -1.79
C PRO A 544 12.14 27.26 -2.84
N SER A 545 12.47 27.54 -4.10
CA SER A 545 11.51 27.53 -5.22
C SER A 545 11.62 26.29 -6.10
N ASP A 546 12.27 25.26 -5.60
CA ASP A 546 12.54 23.99 -6.29
C ASP A 546 11.39 22.97 -6.24
N GLY A 547 10.31 23.22 -5.48
CA GLY A 547 9.17 22.34 -5.28
C GLY A 547 9.10 21.74 -3.88
N THR A 548 10.14 21.92 -3.06
CA THR A 548 10.18 21.37 -1.70
C THR A 548 9.30 22.11 -0.68
N TRP A 549 8.79 23.29 -1.05
CA TRP A 549 7.90 24.10 -0.21
C TRP A 549 6.68 24.57 -1.02
N PRO A 550 5.53 24.80 -0.36
CA PRO A 550 4.37 25.40 -1.01
C PRO A 550 4.72 26.73 -1.69
N ARG A 551 4.20 26.97 -2.88
CA ARG A 551 4.58 28.05 -3.78
C ARG A 551 3.62 29.22 -3.68
N ASP A 552 4.09 30.46 -3.95
CA ASP A 552 3.21 31.66 -4.02
C ASP A 552 2.41 31.65 -5.31
N GLY A 553 1.09 31.33 -5.23
CA GLY A 553 0.17 31.29 -6.38
C GLY A 553 -0.08 32.65 -7.03
N SER A 554 0.23 33.76 -6.35
CA SER A 554 0.07 35.09 -6.91
C SER A 554 1.24 35.52 -7.82
N ASP A 555 2.40 34.86 -7.73
CA ASP A 555 3.60 35.21 -8.48
C ASP A 555 3.85 34.26 -9.65
N GLU A 556 3.70 34.76 -10.89
CA GLU A 556 3.86 34.01 -12.14
C GLU A 556 5.23 33.34 -12.33
N ARG A 557 6.25 33.73 -11.56
CA ARG A 557 7.58 33.11 -11.61
C ARG A 557 7.60 31.70 -11.03
N TYR A 558 6.59 31.33 -10.22
CA TYR A 558 6.47 29.99 -9.65
C TYR A 558 5.72 29.01 -10.55
N ASP A 559 5.17 29.43 -11.68
CA ASP A 559 4.48 28.54 -12.63
C ASP A 559 5.44 27.51 -13.21
N TRP A 560 4.93 26.33 -13.49
CA TRP A 560 5.67 25.29 -14.21
C TRP A 560 6.01 25.77 -15.63
N GLN A 561 7.25 25.53 -16.06
CA GLN A 561 7.76 25.92 -17.37
C GLN A 561 7.62 24.80 -18.41
N GLY A 562 6.80 23.80 -18.16
CA GLY A 562 6.67 22.57 -18.93
C GLY A 562 7.24 21.36 -18.20
N TYR A 563 7.63 20.35 -18.94
CA TYR A 563 8.09 19.07 -18.41
C TYR A 563 9.47 18.70 -18.93
N VAL A 564 10.21 17.89 -18.17
CA VAL A 564 11.46 17.30 -18.62
C VAL A 564 11.18 16.41 -19.84
N PRO A 565 11.87 16.63 -20.99
CA PRO A 565 11.73 15.77 -22.16
C PRO A 565 12.09 14.32 -21.86
N SER A 566 11.33 13.35 -22.42
CA SER A 566 11.56 11.92 -22.14
C SER A 566 12.97 11.45 -22.56
N GLU A 567 13.57 12.07 -23.57
CA GLU A 567 14.95 11.82 -24.01
C GLU A 567 16.02 12.31 -23.04
N GLU A 568 15.66 13.23 -22.11
CA GLU A 568 16.55 13.74 -21.06
C GLU A 568 16.39 12.98 -19.74
N MET A 569 15.37 12.12 -19.64
CA MET A 569 15.14 11.29 -18.46
C MET A 569 16.26 10.24 -18.29
N PRO A 570 16.73 9.98 -17.05
CA PRO A 570 17.86 9.09 -16.76
C PRO A 570 17.63 7.65 -17.25
N ARG A 571 18.67 7.08 -17.89
CA ARG A 571 18.65 5.70 -18.39
C ARG A 571 20.05 5.14 -18.57
N VAL A 572 20.19 3.82 -18.47
CA VAL A 572 21.41 3.08 -18.78
C VAL A 572 21.09 1.69 -19.32
N VAL A 573 21.95 1.19 -20.19
CA VAL A 573 21.96 -0.21 -20.65
C VAL A 573 23.38 -0.74 -20.47
N ASP A 574 23.50 -1.95 -19.91
CA ASP A 574 24.76 -2.66 -19.66
C ASP A 574 25.80 -1.84 -18.87
N PRO A 575 25.48 -1.38 -17.63
CA PRO A 575 26.44 -0.69 -16.81
C PRO A 575 27.66 -1.56 -16.53
N ALA A 576 28.82 -0.90 -16.35
CA ALA A 576 30.11 -1.59 -16.17
C ALA A 576 30.19 -2.48 -14.92
N GLU A 577 29.36 -2.25 -13.92
CA GLU A 577 29.27 -3.06 -12.70
C GLU A 577 28.63 -4.43 -12.94
N GLY A 578 27.85 -4.60 -14.03
CA GLY A 578 27.17 -5.83 -14.35
C GLY A 578 25.92 -6.12 -13.51
N PHE A 579 25.43 -5.14 -12.76
CA PHE A 579 24.14 -5.19 -12.06
C PHE A 579 23.56 -3.79 -11.88
N ILE A 580 22.25 -3.70 -11.62
CA ILE A 580 21.52 -2.46 -11.34
C ILE A 580 20.67 -2.70 -10.09
N VAL A 581 20.63 -1.75 -9.16
CA VAL A 581 19.78 -1.80 -7.96
C VAL A 581 18.94 -0.53 -7.89
N ALA A 582 17.63 -0.67 -7.86
CA ALA A 582 16.66 0.41 -7.67
C ALA A 582 15.73 0.06 -6.50
N ALA A 583 15.89 0.77 -5.38
CA ALA A 583 15.11 0.56 -4.16
C ALA A 583 14.63 1.91 -3.58
N ASN A 584 14.15 2.80 -4.46
CA ASN A 584 13.65 4.14 -4.19
C ASN A 584 14.73 5.19 -3.79
N GLN A 585 16.01 4.81 -3.80
CA GLN A 585 17.10 5.74 -3.54
C GLN A 585 17.24 6.77 -4.67
N ALA A 586 18.09 7.79 -4.45
CA ALA A 586 18.40 8.79 -5.46
C ALA A 586 18.76 8.16 -6.81
N VAL A 587 18.13 8.66 -7.88
CA VAL A 587 18.43 8.23 -9.26
C VAL A 587 19.77 8.75 -9.69
N LEU A 588 20.04 10.03 -9.39
CA LEU A 588 21.25 10.77 -9.77
C LEU A 588 21.87 11.40 -8.52
N PRO A 589 23.18 11.62 -8.51
CA PRO A 589 23.82 12.42 -7.46
C PRO A 589 23.31 13.86 -7.44
N ASP A 590 23.41 14.50 -6.29
CA ASP A 590 23.02 15.89 -6.10
C ASP A 590 23.66 16.81 -7.14
N GLY A 591 22.87 17.74 -7.67
CA GLY A 591 23.31 18.73 -8.65
C GLY A 591 23.48 18.22 -10.08
N VAL A 592 23.11 16.98 -10.40
CA VAL A 592 23.09 16.43 -11.76
C VAL A 592 21.69 16.57 -12.36
N ALA A 593 21.60 17.08 -13.61
CA ALA A 593 20.33 17.24 -14.34
C ALA A 593 19.84 15.91 -14.93
N PRO A 594 18.52 15.74 -15.09
CA PRO A 594 17.45 16.67 -14.68
C PRO A 594 17.23 16.67 -13.17
N PHE A 595 16.69 17.76 -12.62
CA PHE A 595 16.20 17.77 -11.25
C PHE A 595 14.93 16.91 -11.16
N LEU A 596 14.93 15.93 -10.28
CA LEU A 596 13.80 15.01 -10.09
C LEU A 596 13.11 15.24 -8.74
N THR A 597 13.88 15.32 -7.66
CA THR A 597 13.44 15.61 -6.29
C THR A 597 14.67 15.74 -5.38
N THR A 598 14.46 16.20 -4.14
CA THR A 598 15.42 16.05 -3.02
C THR A 598 14.95 15.02 -2.00
N ASP A 599 13.69 14.59 -2.09
CA ASP A 599 12.99 13.76 -1.08
C ASP A 599 13.04 12.28 -1.49
N TRP A 600 14.22 11.70 -1.41
CA TRP A 600 14.48 10.30 -1.72
C TRP A 600 14.32 9.39 -0.50
N ASP A 601 14.06 8.09 -0.71
CA ASP A 601 14.49 7.08 0.28
C ASP A 601 16.01 7.18 0.44
N TYR A 602 16.50 7.19 1.67
CA TYR A 602 17.91 7.47 1.97
C TYR A 602 18.89 6.32 1.62
N GLY A 603 18.40 5.29 0.88
CA GLY A 603 19.22 4.29 0.20
C GLY A 603 19.80 3.19 1.10
N TYR A 604 19.35 3.03 2.33
CA TYR A 604 19.87 1.97 3.22
C TYR A 604 19.55 0.57 2.68
N ARG A 605 18.35 0.36 2.08
CA ARG A 605 17.96 -0.91 1.45
C ARG A 605 18.77 -1.19 0.20
N SER A 606 18.89 -0.22 -0.69
CA SER A 606 19.66 -0.36 -1.93
C SER A 606 21.14 -0.63 -1.66
N GLN A 607 21.74 0.05 -0.69
CA GLN A 607 23.11 -0.18 -0.29
C GLN A 607 23.31 -1.60 0.28
N ARG A 608 22.36 -2.11 1.05
CA ARG A 608 22.42 -3.48 1.57
C ARG A 608 22.31 -4.51 0.46
N ILE A 609 21.40 -4.35 -0.50
CA ILE A 609 21.29 -5.22 -1.68
C ILE A 609 22.60 -5.22 -2.47
N ARG A 610 23.15 -4.03 -2.75
CA ARG A 610 24.45 -3.87 -3.43
C ARG A 610 25.56 -4.63 -2.70
N GLN A 611 25.69 -4.46 -1.38
CA GLN A 611 26.70 -5.17 -0.56
C GLN A 611 26.57 -6.69 -0.65
N LEU A 612 25.35 -7.22 -0.67
CA LEU A 612 25.12 -8.65 -0.79
C LEU A 612 25.55 -9.19 -2.17
N LEU A 613 25.16 -8.49 -3.24
CA LEU A 613 25.54 -8.85 -4.61
C LEU A 613 27.07 -8.75 -4.81
N GLU A 614 27.70 -7.68 -4.38
CA GLU A 614 29.14 -7.48 -4.45
C GLU A 614 29.91 -8.58 -3.68
N ALA A 615 29.41 -9.00 -2.51
CA ALA A 615 30.01 -10.07 -1.73
C ALA A 615 29.98 -11.43 -2.46
N GLU A 616 28.90 -11.74 -3.17
CA GLU A 616 28.78 -12.95 -3.99
C GLU A 616 29.77 -12.90 -5.16
N ILE A 617 29.79 -11.79 -5.90
CA ILE A 617 30.68 -11.57 -7.06
C ILE A 617 32.16 -11.59 -6.62
N ALA A 618 32.52 -10.88 -5.55
CA ALA A 618 33.88 -10.85 -5.03
C ALA A 618 34.38 -12.22 -4.52
N ALA A 619 33.47 -13.05 -4.02
CA ALA A 619 33.79 -14.43 -3.63
C ALA A 619 33.93 -15.37 -4.83
N GLY A 620 33.66 -14.91 -6.05
CA GLY A 620 33.66 -15.71 -7.28
C GLY A 620 32.52 -16.73 -7.34
N ARG A 621 31.43 -16.47 -6.62
CA ARG A 621 30.21 -17.28 -6.70
C ARG A 621 29.29 -16.69 -7.78
N THR A 622 28.50 -17.55 -8.40
CA THR A 622 27.49 -17.13 -9.38
C THR A 622 26.16 -16.95 -8.67
N VAL A 623 25.46 -15.90 -9.03
CA VAL A 623 24.11 -15.60 -8.55
C VAL A 623 23.12 -16.53 -9.28
N ASP A 624 22.16 -17.08 -8.56
CA ASP A 624 21.03 -17.86 -9.09
C ASP A 624 19.71 -17.41 -8.45
N VAL A 625 18.61 -18.06 -8.82
CA VAL A 625 17.27 -17.73 -8.31
C VAL A 625 17.21 -17.84 -6.77
N ASP A 626 17.87 -18.86 -6.19
CA ASP A 626 17.87 -19.03 -4.74
C ASP A 626 18.62 -17.88 -4.05
N THR A 627 19.78 -17.46 -4.60
CA THR A 627 20.54 -16.30 -4.11
C THR A 627 19.71 -15.02 -4.15
N MET A 628 18.95 -14.78 -5.25
CA MET A 628 18.09 -13.60 -5.37
C MET A 628 16.94 -13.63 -4.36
N ASN A 629 16.33 -14.80 -4.13
CA ASN A 629 15.30 -14.98 -3.09
C ASN A 629 15.87 -14.75 -1.68
N GLU A 630 17.11 -15.20 -1.38
CA GLU A 630 17.77 -14.96 -0.09
C GLU A 630 18.02 -13.46 0.14
N VAL A 631 18.35 -12.68 -0.90
CA VAL A 631 18.53 -11.24 -0.81
C VAL A 631 17.19 -10.55 -0.50
N GLN A 632 16.07 -10.96 -1.14
CA GLN A 632 14.74 -10.37 -0.89
C GLN A 632 14.28 -10.49 0.58
N VAL A 633 14.77 -11.48 1.29
CA VAL A 633 14.37 -11.73 2.69
C VAL A 633 15.48 -11.39 3.70
N ASP A 634 16.53 -10.64 3.29
CA ASP A 634 17.54 -10.17 4.23
C ASP A 634 16.92 -9.22 5.26
N ASP A 635 17.04 -9.56 6.53
CA ASP A 635 16.40 -8.90 7.67
C ASP A 635 17.40 -8.16 8.58
N ARG A 636 18.60 -7.83 8.08
CA ARG A 636 19.60 -7.08 8.83
C ARG A 636 19.24 -5.61 8.89
N SER A 637 19.18 -5.06 10.13
CA SER A 637 18.80 -3.67 10.40
C SER A 637 19.95 -2.69 10.20
N PRO A 638 19.89 -1.75 9.27
CA PRO A 638 20.88 -0.68 9.15
C PRO A 638 20.79 0.31 10.33
N TYR A 639 19.64 0.48 10.94
CA TYR A 639 19.43 1.32 12.12
C TYR A 639 20.26 0.83 13.30
N ALA A 640 20.32 -0.49 13.49
CA ALA A 640 21.11 -1.10 14.55
C ALA A 640 22.61 -0.85 14.34
N GLU A 641 23.08 -0.89 13.09
CA GLU A 641 24.49 -0.61 12.79
C GLU A 641 24.90 0.81 13.18
N VAL A 642 23.99 1.79 13.02
CA VAL A 642 24.22 3.21 13.36
C VAL A 642 24.08 3.45 14.87
N LEU A 643 23.02 2.93 15.49
CA LEU A 643 22.61 3.34 16.85
C LEU A 643 23.21 2.48 17.96
N VAL A 644 23.34 1.16 17.78
CA VAL A 644 23.76 0.26 18.87
C VAL A 644 25.11 0.65 19.47
N PRO A 645 26.14 1.09 18.70
CA PRO A 645 27.37 1.56 19.32
C PRO A 645 27.17 2.65 20.35
N SER A 646 26.39 3.70 20.02
CA SER A 646 26.09 4.82 20.95
C SER A 646 25.20 4.39 22.12
N LEU A 647 24.27 3.47 21.91
CA LEU A 647 23.43 2.92 22.97
C LEU A 647 24.23 2.10 23.99
N LEU A 648 25.25 1.35 23.56
CA LEU A 648 26.10 0.56 24.45
C LEU A 648 27.11 1.40 25.23
N GLU A 649 27.38 2.64 24.83
CA GLU A 649 28.21 3.58 25.58
C GLU A 649 27.50 4.18 26.81
N GLN A 650 26.14 4.06 26.89
CA GLN A 650 25.37 4.63 28.00
C GLN A 650 25.54 3.83 29.29
N GLU A 651 25.81 4.50 30.41
CA GLU A 651 25.88 3.90 31.74
C GLU A 651 24.48 3.86 32.37
N ILE A 652 23.94 2.67 32.62
CA ILE A 652 22.63 2.47 33.26
C ILE A 652 22.84 1.96 34.67
N ASP A 653 22.50 2.76 35.66
CA ASP A 653 22.68 2.44 37.11
C ASP A 653 21.68 1.39 37.61
N ASP A 654 20.50 1.24 36.98
CA ASP A 654 19.49 0.26 37.36
C ASP A 654 19.70 -1.08 36.68
N ASP A 655 20.01 -2.11 37.47
CA ASP A 655 20.22 -3.48 37.00
C ASP A 655 19.04 -4.00 36.16
N PHE A 656 17.80 -3.61 36.46
CA PHE A 656 16.61 -4.02 35.71
C PHE A 656 16.57 -3.38 34.31
N ALA A 657 16.93 -2.12 34.20
CA ALA A 657 16.99 -1.45 32.90
C ALA A 657 18.19 -1.93 32.07
N ALA A 658 19.34 -2.16 32.70
CA ALA A 658 20.55 -2.68 32.06
C ALA A 658 20.39 -4.07 31.41
N GLU A 659 19.48 -4.93 31.94
CA GLU A 659 19.16 -6.24 31.31
C GLU A 659 18.70 -6.10 29.86
N GLY A 660 17.98 -5.00 29.49
CA GLY A 660 17.56 -4.72 28.11
C GLY A 660 18.75 -4.35 27.24
N GLN A 661 19.59 -3.41 27.68
CA GLN A 661 20.78 -2.99 26.94
C GLN A 661 21.73 -4.15 26.66
N GLN A 662 21.87 -5.12 27.58
CA GLN A 662 22.73 -6.29 27.39
C GLN A 662 22.32 -7.16 26.19
N LEU A 663 21.06 -7.18 25.79
CA LEU A 663 20.62 -7.90 24.59
C LEU A 663 21.26 -7.35 23.31
N LEU A 664 21.60 -6.06 23.28
CA LEU A 664 22.20 -5.44 22.09
C LEU A 664 23.69 -5.76 21.93
N ALA A 665 24.36 -6.17 23.00
CA ALA A 665 25.82 -6.37 22.99
C ALA A 665 26.29 -7.55 22.09
N ASP A 666 25.51 -8.61 22.05
CA ASP A 666 25.80 -9.84 21.28
C ASP A 666 24.86 -10.02 20.08
N TRP A 667 24.03 -9.01 19.77
CA TRP A 667 23.07 -9.06 18.68
C TRP A 667 23.77 -8.89 17.32
N ASP A 668 23.41 -9.73 16.36
CA ASP A 668 23.91 -9.71 14.98
C ASP A 668 23.15 -8.73 14.07
N TYR A 669 22.25 -7.93 14.65
CA TYR A 669 21.39 -6.94 13.99
C TYR A 669 20.30 -7.54 13.08
N ARG A 670 20.02 -8.84 13.19
CA ARG A 670 18.92 -9.46 12.46
C ARG A 670 17.60 -9.32 13.21
N THR A 671 16.55 -9.03 12.46
CA THR A 671 15.19 -8.81 12.98
C THR A 671 14.30 -10.03 12.81
N ASP A 672 14.86 -11.21 13.14
CA ASP A 672 14.12 -12.47 13.15
C ASP A 672 12.89 -12.39 14.07
N THR A 673 11.81 -13.12 13.73
CA THR A 673 10.55 -13.11 14.50
C THR A 673 10.72 -13.51 15.98
N ASP A 674 11.71 -14.31 16.33
CA ASP A 674 11.99 -14.75 17.72
C ASP A 674 13.08 -13.92 18.42
N SER A 675 13.62 -12.87 17.77
CA SER A 675 14.66 -12.01 18.32
C SER A 675 14.14 -11.12 19.45
N ALA A 676 14.65 -11.31 20.66
CA ALA A 676 14.40 -10.42 21.81
C ALA A 676 15.15 -9.08 21.66
N ALA A 677 16.35 -9.12 21.06
CA ALA A 677 17.16 -7.93 20.83
C ALA A 677 16.48 -6.99 19.80
N ALA A 678 15.93 -7.55 18.73
CA ALA A 678 15.17 -6.78 17.74
C ALA A 678 13.94 -6.10 18.36
N ALA A 679 13.17 -6.82 19.17
CA ALA A 679 12.02 -6.24 19.88
C ALA A 679 12.45 -5.08 20.81
N TYR A 680 13.55 -5.26 21.53
CA TYR A 680 14.07 -4.20 22.41
C TYR A 680 14.59 -3.00 21.62
N PHE A 681 15.34 -3.24 20.57
CA PHE A 681 15.86 -2.18 19.71
C PHE A 681 14.73 -1.35 19.07
N ALA A 682 13.67 -1.99 18.55
CA ALA A 682 12.52 -1.30 17.99
C ALA A 682 11.80 -0.42 19.04
N ALA A 683 11.68 -0.91 20.27
CA ALA A 683 11.14 -0.11 21.37
C ALA A 683 12.06 1.07 21.76
N VAL A 684 13.39 0.89 21.72
CA VAL A 684 14.35 1.98 21.91
C VAL A 684 14.21 3.02 20.79
N TRP A 685 14.13 2.61 19.54
CA TRP A 685 13.96 3.50 18.38
C TRP A 685 12.69 4.35 18.52
N ARG A 686 11.53 3.73 18.78
CA ARG A 686 10.27 4.44 19.00
C ARG A 686 10.39 5.48 20.11
N ASN A 687 10.92 5.08 21.28
CA ASN A 687 11.09 5.99 22.42
C ASN A 687 12.08 7.12 22.11
N LEU A 688 13.15 6.85 21.39
CA LEU A 688 14.12 7.85 20.99
C LEU A 688 13.46 8.95 20.15
N LEU A 689 12.69 8.57 19.12
CA LEU A 689 11.97 9.52 18.29
C LEU A 689 10.95 10.35 19.08
N GLN A 690 10.23 9.71 20.00
CA GLN A 690 9.25 10.40 20.84
C GLN A 690 9.91 11.43 21.76
N LEU A 691 10.99 11.05 22.42
CA LEU A 691 11.71 11.91 23.37
C LEU A 691 12.45 13.07 22.69
N THR A 692 12.78 12.91 21.39
CA THR A 692 13.58 13.90 20.66
C THR A 692 12.71 14.92 19.90
N PHE A 693 11.51 14.54 19.42
CA PHE A 693 10.81 15.38 18.44
C PHE A 693 9.35 15.72 18.78
N TRP A 694 8.68 15.01 19.69
CA TRP A 694 7.23 15.16 19.87
C TRP A 694 6.79 16.47 20.47
N ASP A 695 7.66 17.15 21.19
CA ASP A 695 7.41 18.47 21.76
C ASP A 695 7.72 19.62 20.80
N ASP A 696 8.49 19.34 19.74
CA ASP A 696 8.91 20.30 18.72
C ASP A 696 8.01 20.30 17.48
N LEU A 697 7.31 19.17 17.18
CA LEU A 697 6.57 18.97 15.94
C LEU A 697 5.07 18.81 16.17
N PRO A 698 4.22 19.33 15.24
CA PRO A 698 2.80 19.04 15.26
C PRO A 698 2.52 17.54 15.05
N GLU A 699 1.34 17.09 15.46
CA GLU A 699 0.98 15.67 15.41
C GLU A 699 1.10 15.06 14.00
N SER A 700 0.74 15.82 12.96
CA SER A 700 0.82 15.40 11.56
C SER A 700 2.27 15.21 11.06
N ALA A 701 3.24 15.92 11.63
CA ALA A 701 4.66 15.87 11.23
C ALA A 701 5.53 15.04 12.22
N ARG A 702 4.92 14.23 13.11
CA ARG A 702 5.66 13.35 14.03
C ARG A 702 6.44 12.28 13.30
N PRO A 703 7.64 11.89 13.79
CA PRO A 703 8.49 10.89 13.18
C PRO A 703 7.82 9.52 13.00
N SER A 704 7.61 9.09 11.76
CA SER A 704 7.17 7.74 11.41
C SER A 704 8.25 6.67 11.64
N GLY A 705 9.53 7.06 11.64
CA GLY A 705 10.66 6.19 11.94
C GLY A 705 11.38 5.62 10.73
N GLY A 706 11.11 6.13 9.52
CA GLY A 706 11.72 5.66 8.28
C GLY A 706 13.14 6.15 8.00
N SER A 707 13.58 5.94 6.76
CA SER A 707 14.98 6.19 6.34
C SER A 707 15.44 7.63 6.55
N ARG A 708 14.55 8.62 6.32
CA ARG A 708 14.79 10.03 6.61
C ARG A 708 15.12 10.25 8.09
N TRP A 709 14.30 9.68 8.99
CA TRP A 709 14.49 9.84 10.43
C TRP A 709 15.76 9.17 10.94
N LEU A 710 16.21 8.07 10.31
CA LEU A 710 17.51 7.49 10.62
C LEU A 710 18.64 8.46 10.25
N ALA A 711 18.57 9.10 9.07
CA ALA A 711 19.56 10.09 8.65
C ALA A 711 19.56 11.32 9.56
N VAL A 712 18.37 11.82 9.97
CA VAL A 712 18.24 12.91 10.94
C VAL A 712 18.92 12.56 12.26
N VAL A 713 18.57 11.41 12.86
CA VAL A 713 19.16 10.97 14.12
C VAL A 713 20.66 10.72 13.99
N GLN A 714 21.14 10.16 12.88
CA GLN A 714 22.56 9.97 12.62
C GLN A 714 23.32 11.30 12.68
N ASN A 715 22.78 12.36 12.09
CA ASN A 715 23.36 13.71 12.14
C ASN A 715 23.32 14.28 13.57
N LEU A 716 22.21 14.09 14.29
CA LEU A 716 22.08 14.55 15.68
C LEU A 716 23.02 13.84 16.65
N LEU A 717 23.37 12.57 16.40
CA LEU A 717 24.34 11.82 17.24
C LEU A 717 25.72 12.49 17.25
N GLU A 718 26.10 13.21 16.18
CA GLU A 718 27.36 13.95 16.10
C GLU A 718 27.36 15.24 16.94
N ASN A 719 26.17 15.75 17.31
CA ASN A 719 26.00 16.98 18.08
C ASN A 719 25.29 16.70 19.45
N PRO A 720 26.04 16.38 20.52
CA PRO A 720 25.45 15.99 21.82
C PRO A 720 24.61 17.06 22.54
N THR A 721 24.65 18.30 22.09
CA THR A 721 23.96 19.45 22.67
C THR A 721 23.00 20.13 21.69
N ASP A 722 22.59 19.42 20.65
CA ASP A 722 21.61 19.94 19.72
C ASP A 722 20.30 20.27 20.44
N PRO A 723 19.63 21.39 20.10
CA PRO A 723 18.35 21.74 20.74
C PRO A 723 17.23 20.71 20.60
N PHE A 724 17.25 19.79 19.61
CA PHE A 724 16.28 18.71 19.50
C PHE A 724 16.42 17.66 20.62
N TRP A 725 17.54 17.62 21.37
CA TRP A 725 17.64 16.73 22.54
C TRP A 725 16.91 17.26 23.78
N ASP A 726 16.52 18.55 23.79
CA ASP A 726 15.89 19.24 24.94
C ASP A 726 14.39 19.08 24.91
N ASP A 727 13.81 18.25 25.80
CA ASP A 727 12.36 18.16 25.98
C ASP A 727 11.82 19.48 26.59
N ARG A 728 11.22 20.33 25.78
CA ARG A 728 10.64 21.62 26.17
C ARG A 728 9.54 21.52 27.22
N GLN A 729 9.02 20.33 27.50
CA GLN A 729 8.00 20.11 28.55
C GLN A 729 8.64 19.97 29.93
N THR A 730 9.93 19.66 30.00
CA THR A 730 10.66 19.58 31.27
C THR A 730 11.09 20.97 31.76
N VAL A 731 10.69 21.34 32.97
CA VAL A 731 10.96 22.70 33.50
C VAL A 731 12.33 22.75 34.14
N SER A 732 13.21 23.64 33.65
CA SER A 732 14.55 23.90 34.18
C SER A 732 15.55 22.74 34.05
N VAL A 733 15.31 21.83 33.14
CA VAL A 733 16.25 20.81 32.65
C VAL A 733 16.48 21.12 31.19
N VAL A 734 17.69 20.92 30.70
CA VAL A 734 18.07 20.92 29.28
C VAL A 734 18.74 19.58 29.07
N GLU A 735 18.04 18.67 28.37
CA GLU A 735 18.55 17.34 28.17
C GLU A 735 19.65 17.32 27.11
N THR A 736 20.49 16.33 27.19
CA THR A 736 21.57 16.06 26.25
C THR A 736 21.31 14.75 25.51
N ARG A 737 22.02 14.52 24.38
CA ARG A 737 21.99 13.25 23.64
C ARG A 737 22.08 12.04 24.59
N ASP A 738 23.06 12.02 25.49
CA ASP A 738 23.35 10.87 26.35
C ASP A 738 22.23 10.64 27.37
N GLU A 739 21.59 11.71 27.87
CA GLU A 739 20.42 11.62 28.75
C GLU A 739 19.20 11.09 28.01
N VAL A 740 18.93 11.54 26.78
CA VAL A 740 17.83 11.05 25.95
C VAL A 740 18.05 9.58 25.53
N LEU A 741 19.25 9.19 25.10
CA LEU A 741 19.58 7.80 24.78
C LEU A 741 19.40 6.89 26.00
N THR A 742 19.85 7.31 27.18
CA THR A 742 19.65 6.57 28.44
C THR A 742 18.17 6.44 28.77
N GLN A 743 17.39 7.51 28.64
CA GLN A 743 15.95 7.48 28.89
C GLN A 743 15.21 6.58 27.90
N ALA A 744 15.59 6.58 26.62
CA ALA A 744 15.02 5.69 25.61
C ALA A 744 15.25 4.21 25.95
N LEU A 745 16.46 3.84 26.38
CA LEU A 745 16.80 2.49 26.85
C LEU A 745 15.94 2.06 28.05
N VAL A 746 15.79 2.94 29.05
CA VAL A 746 14.99 2.66 30.23
C VAL A 746 13.50 2.52 29.89
N SER A 747 12.96 3.43 29.06
CA SER A 747 11.56 3.42 28.65
C SER A 747 11.23 2.17 27.84
N ALA A 748 12.06 1.79 26.88
CA ALA A 748 11.89 0.57 26.09
C ALA A 748 11.85 -0.70 26.95
N ARG A 749 12.69 -0.76 28.04
CA ARG A 749 12.66 -1.88 28.99
C ARG A 749 11.34 -2.00 29.73
N LEU A 750 10.74 -0.85 30.08
CA LEU A 750 9.46 -0.78 30.74
C LEU A 750 8.31 -1.14 29.78
N ASP A 751 8.31 -0.60 28.59
CA ASP A 751 7.31 -0.87 27.55
C ASP A 751 7.20 -2.37 27.27
N LEU A 752 8.30 -3.03 26.96
CA LEU A 752 8.30 -4.47 26.67
C LEU A 752 7.95 -5.33 27.90
N THR A 753 8.19 -4.82 29.11
CA THR A 753 7.70 -5.47 30.33
C THR A 753 6.17 -5.49 30.38
N VAL A 754 5.53 -4.42 29.91
CA VAL A 754 4.07 -4.29 29.86
C VAL A 754 3.49 -5.06 28.66
N GLU A 755 4.09 -4.89 27.51
CA GLU A 755 3.59 -5.47 26.26
C GLU A 755 3.78 -6.98 26.18
N GLN A 756 4.90 -7.52 26.65
CA GLN A 756 5.23 -8.93 26.54
C GLN A 756 5.45 -9.61 27.89
N SER A 757 6.58 -9.35 28.54
CA SER A 757 6.97 -10.06 29.77
C SER A 757 8.01 -9.28 30.57
N LYS A 758 8.01 -9.50 31.89
CA LYS A 758 9.08 -9.01 32.76
C LYS A 758 10.44 -9.66 32.44
N GLN A 759 10.45 -10.85 31.86
CA GLN A 759 11.67 -11.59 31.53
C GLN A 759 12.07 -11.30 30.08
N PRO A 760 13.23 -10.67 29.82
CA PRO A 760 13.69 -10.39 28.47
C PRO A 760 13.82 -11.64 27.58
N SER A 761 14.14 -12.80 28.18
CA SER A 761 14.20 -14.07 27.47
C SER A 761 12.87 -14.57 26.88
N ASP A 762 11.75 -13.96 27.29
CA ASP A 762 10.43 -14.28 26.78
C ASP A 762 10.01 -13.32 25.66
N TRP A 763 10.82 -12.30 25.37
CA TRP A 763 10.53 -11.34 24.31
C TRP A 763 10.80 -11.96 22.94
N ALA A 764 10.03 -11.50 21.95
CA ALA A 764 10.23 -11.86 20.55
C ALA A 764 9.64 -10.77 19.66
N TRP A 765 10.33 -10.42 18.60
CA TRP A 765 9.93 -9.38 17.67
C TRP A 765 8.54 -9.66 17.09
N GLY A 766 8.32 -10.84 16.52
CA GLY A 766 7.04 -11.22 15.91
C GLY A 766 5.85 -11.36 16.87
N LYS A 767 6.02 -11.11 18.18
CA LYS A 767 4.89 -11.02 19.11
C LYS A 767 4.25 -9.63 19.12
N ILE A 768 5.00 -8.61 18.74
CA ILE A 768 4.56 -7.22 18.68
C ILE A 768 4.56 -6.68 17.26
N HIS A 769 5.41 -7.22 16.39
CA HIS A 769 5.46 -6.91 14.97
C HIS A 769 4.59 -7.89 14.19
N VAL A 770 3.33 -7.51 14.02
CA VAL A 770 2.28 -8.41 13.54
C VAL A 770 1.65 -7.85 12.27
N LEU A 771 1.52 -8.70 11.26
CA LEU A 771 0.70 -8.40 10.09
C LEU A 771 -0.74 -8.84 10.36
N ALA A 772 -1.66 -7.89 10.41
CA ALA A 772 -3.09 -8.10 10.51
C ALA A 772 -3.76 -7.63 9.21
N LEU A 773 -4.04 -8.56 8.31
CA LEU A 773 -4.72 -8.24 7.04
C LEU A 773 -6.19 -7.95 7.28
N GLU A 774 -6.68 -6.83 6.78
CA GLU A 774 -8.08 -6.44 6.87
C GLU A 774 -8.76 -6.38 5.50
N HIS A 775 -10.04 -6.78 5.48
CA HIS A 775 -10.88 -6.58 4.31
C HIS A 775 -11.35 -5.11 4.27
N PRO A 776 -11.21 -4.38 3.13
CA PRO A 776 -11.35 -2.92 3.08
C PRO A 776 -12.74 -2.39 3.52
N VAL A 777 -13.80 -3.18 3.38
CA VAL A 777 -15.17 -2.77 3.73
C VAL A 777 -15.72 -3.55 4.93
N LEU A 778 -15.38 -4.83 5.06
CA LEU A 778 -15.95 -5.72 6.07
C LEU A 778 -14.99 -6.10 7.21
N GLY A 779 -13.73 -5.60 7.17
CA GLY A 779 -12.67 -5.98 8.11
C GLY A 779 -12.60 -5.12 9.37
N GLY A 780 -13.12 -3.89 9.34
CA GLY A 780 -12.93 -2.90 10.39
C GLY A 780 -13.77 -3.14 11.65
N GLU A 781 -13.45 -2.42 12.72
CA GLU A 781 -14.06 -2.59 14.06
C GLU A 781 -15.57 -2.32 14.11
N SER A 782 -16.11 -1.52 13.22
CA SER A 782 -17.55 -1.26 13.09
C SER A 782 -18.36 -2.47 12.65
N ILE A 783 -17.71 -3.49 12.08
CA ILE A 783 -18.34 -4.71 11.58
C ILE A 783 -18.47 -5.76 12.70
N PRO A 784 -19.60 -6.51 12.78
CA PRO A 784 -19.78 -7.54 13.79
C PRO A 784 -18.66 -8.59 13.77
N GLY A 785 -18.08 -8.91 14.95
CA GLY A 785 -16.94 -9.81 15.11
C GLY A 785 -16.98 -11.09 14.26
N PRO A 786 -18.10 -11.87 14.24
CA PRO A 786 -18.14 -13.10 13.42
C PRO A 786 -18.03 -12.89 11.91
N VAL A 787 -18.37 -11.71 11.39
CA VAL A 787 -18.16 -11.35 9.97
C VAL A 787 -16.72 -10.98 9.77
N ARG A 788 -16.20 -10.11 10.62
CA ARG A 788 -14.79 -9.69 10.61
C ARG A 788 -13.82 -10.88 10.72
N ASP A 789 -14.06 -11.79 11.67
CA ASP A 789 -13.26 -13.01 11.86
C ASP A 789 -13.35 -13.99 10.66
N PHE A 790 -14.36 -13.84 9.81
CA PHE A 790 -14.52 -14.65 8.59
C PHE A 790 -13.80 -14.04 7.38
N VAL A 791 -13.76 -12.71 7.28
CA VAL A 791 -13.13 -12.02 6.13
C VAL A 791 -11.66 -11.69 6.36
N ASN A 792 -11.23 -11.47 7.61
CA ASN A 792 -9.84 -11.16 7.92
C ASN A 792 -9.05 -12.46 8.17
N PRO A 793 -7.93 -12.69 7.49
CA PRO A 793 -7.00 -13.76 7.81
C PRO A 793 -6.46 -13.65 9.24
N ASN A 794 -6.02 -14.77 9.81
CA ASN A 794 -5.39 -14.72 11.14
C ASN A 794 -4.10 -13.91 11.10
N PRO A 795 -3.85 -13.05 12.11
CA PRO A 795 -2.62 -12.28 12.19
C PRO A 795 -1.36 -13.16 12.26
N VAL A 796 -0.26 -12.68 11.68
CA VAL A 796 1.02 -13.40 11.59
C VAL A 796 2.15 -12.51 12.08
N GLY A 797 3.00 -13.02 12.98
CA GLY A 797 4.23 -12.33 13.40
C GLY A 797 5.26 -12.31 12.28
N MET A 798 5.87 -11.15 12.03
CA MET A 798 6.78 -10.94 10.91
C MET A 798 8.22 -10.66 11.33
N PRO A 799 9.22 -11.08 10.54
CA PRO A 799 10.59 -10.56 10.59
C PRO A 799 10.69 -9.28 9.77
N GLY A 800 11.86 -8.62 9.75
CA GLY A 800 12.10 -7.43 8.96
C GLY A 800 11.76 -6.14 9.70
N GLY A 801 11.49 -5.07 8.98
CA GLY A 801 11.18 -3.73 9.53
C GLY A 801 11.38 -2.62 8.53
N SER A 802 11.21 -1.36 8.98
CA SER A 802 11.42 -0.15 8.16
C SER A 802 12.87 -0.06 7.68
N SER A 803 13.07 0.28 6.40
CA SER A 803 14.37 0.41 5.73
C SER A 803 15.28 -0.83 5.76
N ILE A 804 14.72 -1.99 6.03
CA ILE A 804 15.35 -3.31 5.89
C ILE A 804 14.98 -3.87 4.51
N VAL A 805 15.81 -4.71 3.88
CA VAL A 805 15.52 -5.27 2.55
C VAL A 805 14.20 -6.04 2.58
N ASN A 806 14.01 -6.90 3.59
CA ASN A 806 12.71 -7.49 3.90
C ASN A 806 11.83 -6.44 4.61
N ALA A 807 11.26 -5.55 3.85
CA ALA A 807 10.63 -4.30 4.30
C ALA A 807 9.22 -4.51 4.83
N THR A 808 9.06 -5.20 5.95
CA THR A 808 7.82 -5.23 6.72
C THR A 808 7.79 -4.00 7.64
N ALA A 809 7.43 -2.86 7.09
CA ALA A 809 7.53 -1.58 7.76
C ALA A 809 6.44 -1.37 8.82
N TRP A 810 6.73 -0.49 9.78
CA TRP A 810 5.82 -0.06 10.84
C TRP A 810 6.00 1.43 11.13
N ASP A 811 5.00 2.07 11.68
CA ASP A 811 4.99 3.51 11.95
C ASP A 811 5.23 3.77 13.44
N ALA A 812 6.37 4.40 13.77
CA ALA A 812 6.74 4.73 15.14
C ALA A 812 5.83 5.80 15.77
N ALA A 813 5.19 6.67 14.96
CA ALA A 813 4.25 7.67 15.44
C ALA A 813 2.90 7.07 15.88
N SER A 814 2.53 5.89 15.34
CA SER A 814 1.27 5.22 15.69
C SER A 814 1.22 4.68 17.12
N GLY A 815 2.37 4.50 17.76
CA GLY A 815 2.50 3.85 19.06
C GLY A 815 2.39 2.31 19.02
N SER A 816 2.18 1.70 17.86
CA SER A 816 2.18 0.25 17.60
C SER A 816 3.45 -0.17 16.86
N PHE A 817 3.71 -1.50 16.82
CA PHE A 817 4.72 -2.11 15.98
C PHE A 817 4.09 -2.95 14.84
N ASP A 818 2.78 -2.83 14.65
CA ASP A 818 2.07 -3.56 13.61
C ASP A 818 2.59 -3.21 12.22
N VAL A 819 2.60 -4.20 11.33
CA VAL A 819 3.05 -4.01 9.95
C VAL A 819 2.04 -3.14 9.20
N THR A 820 2.49 -2.01 8.68
CA THR A 820 1.70 -1.05 7.89
C THR A 820 1.87 -1.25 6.39
N ALA A 821 3.07 -1.62 5.96
CA ALA A 821 3.41 -1.87 4.56
C ALA A 821 4.42 -3.01 4.44
N GLY A 822 4.51 -3.63 3.27
CA GLY A 822 5.49 -4.70 3.04
C GLY A 822 5.50 -5.22 1.61
N PRO A 823 6.38 -6.20 1.31
CA PRO A 823 6.47 -6.82 -0.01
C PRO A 823 5.12 -7.42 -0.43
N SER A 824 4.32 -6.68 -1.21
CA SER A 824 2.98 -7.09 -1.63
C SER A 824 3.01 -8.32 -2.56
N MET A 825 4.10 -8.49 -3.27
CA MET A 825 4.50 -9.73 -3.97
C MET A 825 6.04 -9.81 -3.96
N ARG A 826 6.59 -10.99 -4.25
CA ARG A 826 8.00 -11.19 -4.60
C ARG A 826 8.09 -11.97 -5.89
N MET A 827 8.98 -11.57 -6.78
CA MET A 827 9.30 -12.34 -7.99
C MET A 827 10.80 -12.36 -8.25
N VAL A 828 11.26 -13.46 -8.83
CA VAL A 828 12.60 -13.61 -9.40
C VAL A 828 12.44 -14.28 -10.76
N VAL A 829 12.93 -13.64 -11.83
CA VAL A 829 12.84 -14.12 -13.22
C VAL A 829 14.23 -14.48 -13.74
N ASP A 830 14.45 -15.75 -14.10
CA ASP A 830 15.67 -16.23 -14.76
C ASP A 830 15.46 -16.28 -16.28
N LEU A 831 16.05 -15.36 -17.02
CA LEU A 831 15.95 -15.34 -18.50
C LEU A 831 16.75 -16.46 -19.21
N GLY A 832 17.49 -17.26 -18.42
CA GLY A 832 18.11 -18.48 -18.92
C GLY A 832 17.13 -19.67 -18.98
N ASP A 833 16.12 -19.67 -18.14
CA ASP A 833 15.08 -20.70 -18.06
C ASP A 833 13.89 -20.13 -17.27
N LEU A 834 12.89 -19.59 -17.98
CA LEU A 834 11.72 -18.92 -17.38
C LEU A 834 10.93 -19.86 -16.45
N ASP A 835 10.92 -21.17 -16.68
CA ASP A 835 10.25 -22.15 -15.81
C ASP A 835 10.95 -22.37 -14.46
N ARG A 836 12.16 -21.80 -14.27
CA ARG A 836 12.86 -21.74 -12.98
C ARG A 836 12.58 -20.49 -12.17
N SER A 837 11.88 -19.54 -12.75
CA SER A 837 11.45 -18.32 -12.09
C SER A 837 10.57 -18.63 -10.87
N THR A 838 10.55 -17.72 -9.90
CA THR A 838 9.78 -17.89 -8.65
C THR A 838 8.94 -16.67 -8.34
N TRP A 839 7.87 -16.89 -7.59
CA TRP A 839 6.96 -15.83 -7.16
C TRP A 839 6.20 -16.18 -5.88
N VAL A 840 5.63 -15.17 -5.22
CA VAL A 840 4.64 -15.30 -4.14
C VAL A 840 3.89 -13.97 -3.99
N THR A 841 2.60 -14.01 -3.61
CA THR A 841 1.86 -12.83 -3.14
C THR A 841 1.42 -12.99 -1.69
N VAL A 842 1.00 -11.89 -1.05
CA VAL A 842 0.61 -11.89 0.37
C VAL A 842 -0.64 -12.76 0.63
N THR A 843 -1.63 -12.71 -0.27
CA THR A 843 -2.88 -13.44 -0.12
C THR A 843 -2.99 -14.54 -1.19
N GLY A 844 -4.12 -14.70 -1.83
CA GLY A 844 -4.33 -15.63 -2.94
C GLY A 844 -5.02 -14.94 -4.11
N THR A 845 -5.36 -15.72 -5.13
CA THR A 845 -5.95 -15.20 -6.37
C THR A 845 -7.40 -14.77 -6.23
N SER A 846 -8.13 -15.28 -5.23
CA SER A 846 -9.57 -15.04 -5.04
C SER A 846 -9.84 -13.95 -4.00
N GLY A 847 -10.74 -13.02 -4.30
CA GLY A 847 -11.30 -12.06 -3.33
C GLY A 847 -12.37 -12.66 -2.41
N HIS A 848 -12.83 -13.89 -2.63
CA HIS A 848 -13.92 -14.48 -1.86
C HIS A 848 -13.41 -15.20 -0.59
N PRO A 849 -13.83 -14.80 0.63
CA PRO A 849 -13.28 -15.33 1.89
C PRO A 849 -13.47 -16.85 2.10
N ALA A 850 -14.46 -17.47 1.45
CA ALA A 850 -14.64 -18.92 1.50
C ALA A 850 -13.89 -19.69 0.41
N SER A 851 -13.19 -19.03 -0.48
CA SER A 851 -12.33 -19.67 -1.47
C SER A 851 -11.11 -20.28 -0.79
N LYS A 852 -10.66 -21.43 -1.30
CA LYS A 852 -9.37 -22.02 -0.89
C LYS A 852 -8.18 -21.15 -1.26
N HIS A 853 -8.38 -20.24 -2.22
CA HIS A 853 -7.36 -19.31 -2.73
C HIS A 853 -7.57 -17.88 -2.24
N TYR A 854 -8.19 -17.67 -1.08
CA TYR A 854 -8.33 -16.33 -0.49
C TYR A 854 -7.03 -15.88 0.20
N ALA A 855 -6.43 -16.75 1.03
CA ALA A 855 -5.21 -16.43 1.79
C ALA A 855 -4.27 -17.66 1.89
N ASP A 856 -4.27 -18.54 0.87
CA ASP A 856 -3.48 -19.78 0.86
C ASP A 856 -1.98 -19.54 0.70
N GLN A 857 -1.58 -18.36 0.23
CA GLN A 857 -0.17 -18.00 0.04
C GLN A 857 0.44 -17.31 1.27
N LEU A 858 -0.38 -16.75 2.19
CA LEU A 858 0.08 -15.96 3.34
C LEU A 858 1.17 -16.67 4.17
N SER A 859 1.00 -17.95 4.44
CA SER A 859 1.98 -18.69 5.24
C SER A 859 3.32 -18.93 4.52
N THR A 860 3.32 -19.07 3.21
CA THR A 860 4.52 -19.21 2.36
C THR A 860 5.23 -17.86 2.28
N TRP A 861 4.48 -16.81 1.97
CA TRP A 861 4.99 -15.46 1.91
C TRP A 861 5.63 -14.98 3.24
N ALA A 862 4.96 -15.25 4.38
CA ALA A 862 5.45 -14.84 5.70
C ALA A 862 6.75 -15.54 6.11
N ARG A 863 7.03 -16.75 5.58
CA ARG A 863 8.30 -17.45 5.79
C ARG A 863 9.39 -17.07 4.79
N GLY A 864 9.11 -16.12 3.87
CA GLY A 864 10.05 -15.75 2.81
C GLY A 864 10.24 -16.84 1.74
N GLU A 865 9.31 -17.79 1.65
CA GLU A 865 9.32 -18.87 0.66
C GLU A 865 8.55 -18.45 -0.60
N THR A 866 8.84 -19.08 -1.74
CA THR A 866 8.26 -18.79 -3.05
C THR A 866 7.71 -20.05 -3.70
N TYR A 867 6.90 -19.88 -4.77
CA TYR A 867 6.42 -20.93 -5.65
C TYR A 867 7.19 -20.89 -6.97
N ALA A 868 7.29 -22.03 -7.66
CA ALA A 868 7.77 -22.07 -9.03
C ALA A 868 6.79 -21.33 -9.97
N TRP A 869 7.32 -20.68 -10.99
CA TRP A 869 6.55 -19.91 -11.95
C TRP A 869 6.60 -20.56 -13.34
N PRO A 870 5.70 -21.50 -13.65
CA PRO A 870 5.68 -22.15 -14.98
C PRO A 870 5.24 -21.13 -16.05
N PHE A 871 5.96 -21.12 -17.18
CA PHE A 871 5.68 -20.25 -18.32
C PHE A 871 5.56 -21.01 -19.64
N SER A 872 6.46 -21.98 -19.89
CA SER A 872 6.35 -22.80 -21.10
C SER A 872 5.01 -23.57 -21.13
N THR A 873 4.47 -23.78 -22.30
CA THR A 873 3.20 -24.52 -22.49
C THR A 873 3.23 -25.90 -21.82
N GLU A 874 4.40 -26.58 -21.86
CA GLU A 874 4.58 -27.87 -21.17
C GLU A 874 4.54 -27.73 -19.66
N ALA A 875 5.26 -26.76 -19.09
CA ALA A 875 5.32 -26.55 -17.63
C ALA A 875 3.96 -26.08 -17.09
N VAL A 876 3.26 -25.19 -17.78
CA VAL A 876 1.90 -24.76 -17.46
C VAL A 876 0.92 -25.94 -17.47
N ALA A 877 0.97 -26.78 -18.50
CA ALA A 877 0.11 -27.96 -18.58
C ALA A 877 0.40 -28.99 -17.46
N GLU A 878 1.67 -29.17 -17.07
CA GLU A 878 2.05 -30.05 -15.96
C GLU A 878 1.60 -29.48 -14.59
N ALA A 879 1.72 -28.18 -14.38
CA ALA A 879 1.32 -27.49 -13.16
C ALA A 879 -0.21 -27.40 -13.01
N SER A 880 -0.97 -27.44 -14.11
CA SER A 880 -2.42 -27.24 -14.14
C SER A 880 -3.17 -28.24 -13.24
N LYS A 881 -4.20 -27.73 -12.53
CA LYS A 881 -5.11 -28.50 -11.68
C LYS A 881 -6.56 -28.36 -12.12
N ASP A 882 -6.92 -27.21 -12.66
CA ASP A 882 -8.27 -26.91 -13.13
C ASP A 882 -8.21 -26.38 -14.59
N GLU A 883 -9.16 -26.78 -15.43
CA GLU A 883 -9.29 -26.34 -16.83
C GLU A 883 -10.72 -25.86 -17.08
N LEU A 884 -10.83 -24.62 -17.51
CA LEU A 884 -12.09 -23.96 -17.88
C LEU A 884 -12.02 -23.57 -19.36
N THR A 885 -13.03 -23.93 -20.12
CA THR A 885 -13.20 -23.51 -21.50
C THR A 885 -14.28 -22.44 -21.60
N LEU A 886 -13.91 -21.29 -22.14
CA LEU A 886 -14.85 -20.22 -22.47
C LEU A 886 -15.22 -20.35 -23.96
N VAL A 887 -16.52 -20.46 -24.23
CA VAL A 887 -17.04 -20.64 -25.61
C VAL A 887 -17.90 -19.44 -26.02
N PRO A 888 -17.95 -19.11 -27.34
CA PRO A 888 -18.77 -18.04 -27.88
C PRO A 888 -20.25 -18.10 -27.54
#